data_b03730e593ee825251d1c24469dfaddd
#
_entry.id   b03730e593ee825251d1c24469dfaddd
#
_cell.length_a   1.000
_cell.length_b   1.000
_cell.length_c   1.000
_cell.angle_alpha   90.00
_cell.angle_beta   90.00
_cell.angle_gamma   90.00
#
_symmetry.space_group_name_H-M   'P 1'
#
loop_
_entity.id
_entity.type
_entity.pdbx_description
1 polymer ?
#
loop_
_entity_poly.entity_id
_entity_poly.type
_entity_poly.pdbx_seq_one_letter_code
_entity_poly.pdbx_strand_id
1 'polypeptide(L)'
;MSSGSFATFCVRTANPVAEENPHHARVEVRSVAGDPVGLENTGFDGMVFRAGESYRFSMWARSVSGDAMPVRVALADDDGEPLADAELSVAGESWAKYETTLSVPFPTAADDEPTDGEARGIVSTQGTLRVLFREAGVVDVDFVSCEPMTAYKGLEHFRPDLVRALDELHPRFMRFPGGCITHGLGLDNMYRWERTIGPVEHRPHNFNVWGYHQSFRIGFYEYFRLCETISAKPLPVLPAGVSCQNTSQGPVPIADEDMPGYIDSVIGLIDFCNADPETNAWAAKRAAMGHPEPFGLEYLGIGNEDRIDPVFEDRFRRIYDAVRAAHPEITIVGTVGPDPSGRDYDEGWRIARELRIPIVDEHSYRSPSWWFHHLDHYDHADRNGSRIYLGEYGSRDTRLVNGLAEAAVMGRMEANGDVVTMASYAPLFCKNGHNSWDPDLIYFDNERAYRTYNYWVQRMFATTTADTAWPVAVDGGILFRRELPRTVGLSVTGGASADLADIVVTTDTGERVELPDIAYRGNGPVTTGLALEADSYTVDMTVTYHEGMWGVQVHTGDVNGPDHNVASFGRSFELQLVREGCGSTLAGTEVSMDMVRPGTVWHARIHVADRGADMALEIDGQPIVAGREVADEPRRTVSVARDSAGGVTYLRVVNAMADPVSVDLSQVLDALDVPVSSRAAATATVLTADDPYAGVHGEEAPTRPVERPCELMSGMYEAPAWSFTVIAVG
;
A
#
# COMPACT_ATOMS: atom_id res chain seq x y z
N MET A 1 4.48 46.21 -0.67
CA MET A 1 5.50 46.86 0.20
C MET A 1 5.16 46.47 1.60
N SER A 2 6.13 45.96 2.37
CA SER A 2 5.89 45.53 3.75
C SER A 2 5.34 46.71 4.58
N SER A 3 4.32 46.44 5.36
CA SER A 3 3.58 47.35 6.23
C SER A 3 4.41 47.99 7.39
N GLY A 4 5.71 47.75 7.45
CA GLY A 4 6.56 48.16 8.57
C GLY A 4 6.51 47.20 9.76
N SER A 5 5.79 46.12 9.70
CA SER A 5 5.84 45.03 10.67
C SER A 5 7.08 44.16 10.43
N PHE A 6 7.75 43.76 11.54
CA PHE A 6 8.98 42.98 11.47
C PHE A 6 9.06 41.96 12.59
N ALA A 7 9.30 40.70 12.23
CA ALA A 7 9.60 39.59 13.13
C ALA A 7 10.75 38.73 12.62
N THR A 8 11.38 38.00 13.52
CA THR A 8 12.35 36.95 13.19
C THR A 8 11.83 35.61 13.71
N PHE A 9 12.16 34.55 12.95
CA PHE A 9 11.87 33.18 13.28
C PHE A 9 13.16 32.40 13.43
N CYS A 10 13.25 31.54 14.44
CA CYS A 10 14.34 30.58 14.58
C CYS A 10 13.89 29.33 15.31
N VAL A 11 14.51 28.19 15.00
CA VAL A 11 14.33 26.93 15.70
C VAL A 11 15.21 26.92 16.95
N ARG A 12 14.65 26.46 18.06
CA ARG A 12 15.32 26.30 19.35
C ARG A 12 15.18 24.86 19.84
N THR A 13 16.10 24.43 20.71
CA THR A 13 16.10 23.12 21.37
C THR A 13 16.20 23.23 22.90
N ALA A 14 16.43 24.45 23.44
CA ALA A 14 16.57 24.66 24.87
C ALA A 14 15.20 24.73 25.56
N ASN A 15 15.01 23.89 26.59
CA ASN A 15 13.77 23.81 27.34
C ASN A 15 12.53 23.54 26.47
N PRO A 16 12.51 22.37 25.75
CA PRO A 16 11.40 21.97 24.88
C PRO A 16 10.13 21.62 25.66
N VAL A 17 9.01 21.42 24.99
CA VAL A 17 7.79 20.83 25.57
C VAL A 17 8.05 19.38 26.02
N ALA A 18 8.73 18.61 25.19
CA ALA A 18 9.13 17.24 25.47
C ALA A 18 10.55 16.98 24.93
N GLU A 19 11.34 16.19 25.64
CA GLU A 19 12.72 15.89 25.25
C GLU A 19 12.81 15.03 23.98
N GLU A 20 11.80 14.20 23.71
CA GLU A 20 11.69 13.36 22.52
C GLU A 20 11.49 14.19 21.24
N ASN A 21 10.94 15.40 21.36
CA ASN A 21 10.73 16.37 20.28
C ASN A 21 11.31 17.72 20.69
N PRO A 22 12.64 17.89 20.69
CA PRO A 22 13.28 19.06 21.31
C PRO A 22 13.16 20.35 20.51
N HIS A 23 12.76 20.30 19.25
CA HIS A 23 12.73 21.46 18.37
C HIS A 23 11.42 22.22 18.48
N HIS A 24 11.50 23.52 18.78
CA HIS A 24 10.34 24.42 18.79
C HIS A 24 10.66 25.73 18.05
N ALA A 25 9.62 26.45 17.66
CA ALA A 25 9.70 27.73 17.00
C ALA A 25 9.82 28.86 18.01
N ARG A 26 10.81 29.75 17.87
CA ARG A 26 10.85 31.05 18.55
C ARG A 26 10.54 32.15 17.56
N VAL A 27 9.49 32.91 17.83
CA VAL A 27 9.09 34.11 17.09
C VAL A 27 9.41 35.34 17.91
N GLU A 28 10.32 36.19 17.43
CA GLU A 28 10.64 37.49 18.01
C GLU A 28 9.98 38.58 17.15
N VAL A 29 8.89 39.13 17.66
CA VAL A 29 8.17 40.25 17.04
C VAL A 29 8.78 41.55 17.54
N ARG A 30 9.43 42.29 16.64
CA ARG A 30 10.10 43.58 16.98
C ARG A 30 9.23 44.80 16.78
N SER A 31 8.35 44.76 15.77
CA SER A 31 7.38 45.80 15.52
C SER A 31 6.17 45.30 14.79
N VAL A 32 5.01 45.84 15.08
CA VAL A 32 3.76 45.64 14.35
C VAL A 32 3.22 46.99 13.94
N ALA A 33 3.12 47.27 12.65
CA ALA A 33 2.67 48.54 12.11
C ALA A 33 1.69 48.26 10.95
N GLY A 34 0.42 48.11 11.28
CA GLY A 34 -0.64 47.74 10.34
C GLY A 34 -0.92 46.24 10.37
N ASP A 35 -0.37 45.47 9.38
CA ASP A 35 -0.65 44.05 9.30
C ASP A 35 0.11 43.23 10.36
N PRO A 36 -0.54 42.24 10.99
CA PRO A 36 0.10 41.33 11.92
C PRO A 36 1.21 40.51 11.25
N VAL A 37 2.14 40.02 12.06
CA VAL A 37 3.19 39.07 11.63
C VAL A 37 2.98 37.74 12.31
N GLY A 38 3.41 36.65 11.70
CA GLY A 38 3.20 35.35 12.32
C GLY A 38 3.73 34.18 11.52
N LEU A 39 3.18 33.03 11.84
CA LEU A 39 3.45 31.75 11.17
C LEU A 39 2.25 31.40 10.28
N GLU A 40 2.54 30.89 9.10
CA GLU A 40 1.54 30.37 8.18
C GLU A 40 1.90 28.93 7.82
N ASN A 41 0.91 28.06 7.86
CA ASN A 41 1.00 26.69 7.35
C ASN A 41 0.09 26.56 6.14
N THR A 42 0.70 26.26 4.99
CA THR A 42 0.01 26.06 3.72
C THR A 42 -0.43 24.61 3.50
N GLY A 43 -0.16 23.72 4.47
CA GLY A 43 -0.48 22.30 4.38
C GLY A 43 0.47 21.50 3.49
N PHE A 44 0.13 20.24 3.30
CA PHE A 44 0.77 19.34 2.36
C PHE A 44 -0.10 19.28 1.10
N ASP A 45 0.32 19.97 0.02
CA ASP A 45 -0.46 20.30 -1.17
C ASP A 45 -1.73 21.13 -0.89
N GLY A 46 -1.63 22.06 0.06
CA GLY A 46 -2.75 22.90 0.48
C GLY A 46 -3.50 22.35 1.70
N MET A 47 -4.46 23.12 2.16
CA MET A 47 -5.45 22.75 3.17
C MET A 47 -6.84 22.98 2.60
N VAL A 48 -7.81 22.14 2.98
CA VAL A 48 -9.20 22.28 2.57
C VAL A 48 -10.06 22.52 3.79
N PHE A 49 -10.81 23.61 3.79
CA PHE A 49 -11.77 23.96 4.82
C PHE A 49 -13.20 23.85 4.29
N ARG A 50 -14.09 23.22 5.06
CA ARG A 50 -15.46 22.94 4.63
C ARG A 50 -16.44 23.90 5.32
N ALA A 51 -17.33 24.47 4.55
CA ALA A 51 -18.40 25.30 5.05
C ALA A 51 -19.29 24.53 6.05
N GLY A 52 -19.59 25.13 7.18
CA GLY A 52 -20.36 24.54 8.27
C GLY A 52 -19.57 23.60 9.17
N GLU A 53 -18.27 23.36 8.91
CA GLU A 53 -17.42 22.57 9.77
C GLU A 53 -16.75 23.42 10.84
N SER A 54 -16.48 22.79 12.00
CA SER A 54 -15.69 23.36 13.07
C SER A 54 -14.37 22.61 13.21
N TYR A 55 -13.30 23.36 13.46
CA TYR A 55 -11.94 22.85 13.60
C TYR A 55 -11.45 23.12 15.01
N ARG A 56 -10.92 22.09 15.67
CA ARG A 56 -10.23 22.21 16.96
C ARG A 56 -8.80 22.66 16.69
N PHE A 57 -8.47 23.88 17.09
CA PHE A 57 -7.10 24.36 17.07
C PHE A 57 -6.47 24.15 18.44
N SER A 58 -5.21 23.73 18.47
CA SER A 58 -4.37 23.75 19.67
C SER A 58 -2.92 24.07 19.32
N MET A 59 -2.20 24.64 20.29
CA MET A 59 -0.74 24.82 20.25
C MET A 59 -0.17 24.82 21.66
N TRP A 60 1.06 24.36 21.80
CA TRP A 60 1.85 24.66 22.99
C TRP A 60 2.58 25.97 22.77
N ALA A 61 2.51 26.87 23.76
CA ALA A 61 3.20 28.14 23.65
C ALA A 61 3.61 28.68 25.03
N ARG A 62 4.57 29.61 25.02
CA ARG A 62 4.96 30.41 26.21
C ARG A 62 5.45 31.80 25.77
N SER A 63 5.23 32.79 26.60
CA SER A 63 5.84 34.09 26.46
C SER A 63 7.21 34.08 27.13
N VAL A 64 8.27 34.44 26.42
CA VAL A 64 9.64 34.40 26.95
C VAL A 64 9.89 35.48 28.00
N SER A 65 9.16 36.61 27.96
CA SER A 65 9.20 37.68 28.97
C SER A 65 8.21 37.44 30.11
N GLY A 66 7.29 36.48 29.97
CA GLY A 66 6.18 36.25 30.90
C GLY A 66 4.97 37.15 30.69
N ASP A 67 5.11 38.24 29.93
CA ASP A 67 4.01 39.14 29.60
C ASP A 67 2.99 38.49 28.66
N ALA A 68 1.72 38.90 28.76
CA ALA A 68 0.67 38.36 27.89
C ALA A 68 0.85 38.86 26.45
N MET A 69 0.88 37.90 25.50
CA MET A 69 0.96 38.16 24.07
C MET A 69 -0.38 37.82 23.44
N PRO A 70 -1.11 38.79 22.86
CA PRO A 70 -2.30 38.50 22.09
C PRO A 70 -1.94 37.82 20.76
N VAL A 71 -2.60 36.68 20.49
CA VAL A 71 -2.40 35.86 19.30
C VAL A 71 -3.74 35.66 18.61
N ARG A 72 -3.82 35.99 17.32
CA ARG A 72 -4.97 35.64 16.48
C ARG A 72 -4.64 34.36 15.72
N VAL A 73 -5.53 33.39 15.81
CA VAL A 73 -5.48 32.19 14.99
C VAL A 73 -6.56 32.31 13.92
N ALA A 74 -6.21 32.06 12.67
CA ALA A 74 -7.15 32.21 11.56
C ALA A 74 -7.01 31.09 10.53
N LEU A 75 -8.14 30.66 9.98
CA LEU A 75 -8.23 29.95 8.72
C LEU A 75 -8.50 31.01 7.65
N ALA A 76 -7.71 31.02 6.60
CA ALA A 76 -7.86 31.96 5.50
C ALA A 76 -7.87 31.22 4.16
N ASP A 77 -8.58 31.76 3.18
CA ASP A 77 -8.53 31.26 1.82
C ASP A 77 -7.21 31.65 1.11
N ASP A 78 -7.06 31.23 -0.15
CA ASP A 78 -5.86 31.49 -0.96
C ASP A 78 -5.67 32.99 -1.26
N ASP A 79 -6.73 33.80 -1.23
CA ASP A 79 -6.67 35.26 -1.37
C ASP A 79 -6.30 35.93 -0.04
N GLY A 80 -6.26 35.19 1.04
CA GLY A 80 -5.92 35.63 2.39
C GLY A 80 -7.10 36.17 3.19
N GLU A 81 -8.33 36.05 2.67
CA GLU A 81 -9.53 36.43 3.39
C GLU A 81 -9.87 35.41 4.50
N PRO A 82 -10.24 35.88 5.69
CA PRO A 82 -10.49 34.99 6.82
C PRO A 82 -11.80 34.20 6.64
N LEU A 83 -11.67 32.86 6.70
CA LEU A 83 -12.82 31.93 6.75
C LEU A 83 -13.35 31.77 8.18
N ALA A 84 -12.44 31.74 9.17
CA ALA A 84 -12.74 31.72 10.60
C ALA A 84 -11.56 32.23 11.39
N ASP A 85 -11.79 32.83 12.54
CA ASP A 85 -10.70 33.25 13.44
C ASP A 85 -11.09 33.25 14.93
N ALA A 86 -10.08 33.23 15.76
CA ALA A 86 -10.20 33.36 17.23
C ALA A 86 -8.99 34.06 17.83
N GLU A 87 -9.21 34.71 18.97
CA GLU A 87 -8.15 35.38 19.77
C GLU A 87 -7.75 34.49 20.94
N LEU A 88 -6.44 34.39 21.17
CA LEU A 88 -5.83 33.73 22.31
C LEU A 88 -4.89 34.70 23.00
N SER A 89 -4.57 34.44 24.26
CA SER A 89 -3.58 35.22 25.01
C SER A 89 -2.54 34.29 25.59
N VAL A 90 -1.35 34.29 25.00
CA VAL A 90 -0.21 33.49 25.46
C VAL A 90 0.50 34.22 26.57
N ALA A 91 0.54 33.66 27.78
CA ALA A 91 1.13 34.30 28.94
C ALA A 91 1.96 33.32 29.79
N GLY A 92 2.94 33.85 30.50
CA GLY A 92 3.82 33.06 31.37
C GLY A 92 5.03 32.46 30.66
N GLU A 93 6.11 32.21 31.42
CA GLU A 93 7.38 31.69 30.94
C GLU A 93 7.39 30.15 30.79
N SER A 94 6.39 29.47 31.37
CA SER A 94 6.23 28.04 31.30
C SER A 94 5.37 27.64 30.09
N TRP A 95 5.69 26.50 29.48
CA TRP A 95 4.85 25.92 28.43
C TRP A 95 3.43 25.65 28.93
N ALA A 96 2.45 26.07 28.14
CA ALA A 96 1.05 25.78 28.36
C ALA A 96 0.37 25.44 27.03
N LYS A 97 -0.65 24.60 27.08
CA LYS A 97 -1.47 24.28 25.91
C LYS A 97 -2.59 25.31 25.80
N TYR A 98 -2.72 25.89 24.61
CA TYR A 98 -3.78 26.85 24.27
C TYR A 98 -4.68 26.20 23.23
N GLU A 99 -5.98 26.26 23.43
CA GLU A 99 -6.96 25.61 22.55
C GLU A 99 -8.11 26.58 22.24
N THR A 100 -8.65 26.45 21.03
CA THR A 100 -9.86 27.15 20.58
C THR A 100 -10.55 26.40 19.48
N THR A 101 -11.78 26.80 19.14
CA THR A 101 -12.55 26.27 18.03
C THR A 101 -12.70 27.32 16.95
N LEU A 102 -12.42 26.95 15.72
CA LEU A 102 -12.58 27.76 14.51
C LEU A 102 -13.75 27.19 13.71
N SER A 103 -14.83 27.95 13.56
CA SER A 103 -16.03 27.49 12.84
C SER A 103 -16.16 28.23 11.52
N VAL A 104 -16.10 27.51 10.42
CA VAL A 104 -16.27 28.06 9.07
C VAL A 104 -17.77 28.19 8.78
N PRO A 105 -18.31 29.42 8.57
CA PRO A 105 -19.72 29.62 8.33
C PRO A 105 -20.14 29.02 6.97
N PHE A 106 -21.41 28.70 6.83
CA PHE A 106 -21.97 28.49 5.50
C PHE A 106 -21.96 29.82 4.74
N PRO A 107 -21.71 29.82 3.42
CA PRO A 107 -21.89 30.99 2.59
C PRO A 107 -23.33 31.52 2.80
N THR A 108 -23.45 32.80 3.09
CA THR A 108 -24.77 33.46 3.14
C THR A 108 -25.27 33.47 1.70
N ALA A 109 -26.35 32.72 1.40
CA ALA A 109 -26.93 32.71 0.09
C ALA A 109 -27.43 34.12 -0.27
N ALA A 110 -26.69 34.80 -1.13
CA ALA A 110 -27.27 35.77 -2.03
C ALA A 110 -27.76 34.97 -3.24
N ASP A 111 -29.08 34.83 -3.38
CA ASP A 111 -29.82 34.58 -4.61
C ASP A 111 -29.89 33.14 -5.23
N ASP A 112 -29.71 32.05 -4.48
CA ASP A 112 -30.24 30.75 -4.98
C ASP A 112 -30.90 29.94 -3.85
N GLU A 113 -32.20 30.00 -3.73
CA GLU A 113 -32.97 29.00 -2.97
C GLU A 113 -32.81 27.65 -3.71
N PRO A 114 -32.39 26.58 -2.99
CA PRO A 114 -32.29 25.25 -3.62
C PRO A 114 -33.69 24.79 -4.01
N THR A 115 -33.86 24.51 -5.28
CA THR A 115 -35.02 23.75 -5.78
C THR A 115 -35.02 22.38 -5.13
N ASP A 116 -36.21 21.99 -4.67
CA ASP A 116 -36.51 20.77 -3.90
C ASP A 116 -35.56 19.57 -4.16
N GLY A 117 -34.89 19.08 -3.11
CA GLY A 117 -34.45 17.69 -2.98
C GLY A 117 -32.95 17.39 -3.22
N GLU A 118 -32.16 18.35 -3.63
CA GLU A 118 -30.71 18.13 -3.72
C GLU A 118 -30.04 18.50 -2.40
N ALA A 119 -29.30 17.56 -1.82
CA ALA A 119 -28.40 17.83 -0.70
C ALA A 119 -27.45 18.96 -1.13
N ARG A 120 -27.34 20.03 -0.33
CA ARG A 120 -26.33 21.09 -0.55
C ARG A 120 -24.99 20.44 -0.78
N GLY A 121 -24.39 20.63 -1.94
CA GLY A 121 -23.05 20.18 -2.22
C GLY A 121 -22.08 20.67 -1.12
N ILE A 122 -21.14 19.86 -0.70
CA ILE A 122 -20.12 20.25 0.27
C ILE A 122 -19.32 21.38 -0.39
N VAL A 123 -19.44 22.61 0.15
CA VAL A 123 -18.63 23.74 -0.30
C VAL A 123 -17.31 23.67 0.46
N SER A 124 -16.24 23.43 -0.26
CA SER A 124 -14.87 23.43 0.27
C SER A 124 -14.07 24.58 -0.31
N THR A 125 -13.15 25.10 0.48
CA THR A 125 -12.27 26.21 0.10
C THR A 125 -10.83 25.85 0.42
N GLN A 126 -9.94 26.01 -0.55
CA GLN A 126 -8.49 25.91 -0.34
C GLN A 126 -8.02 27.08 0.52
N GLY A 127 -7.01 26.84 1.35
CA GLY A 127 -6.51 27.92 2.20
C GLY A 127 -5.38 27.53 3.13
N THR A 128 -5.16 28.38 4.15
CA THR A 128 -4.02 28.29 5.06
C THR A 128 -4.43 28.44 6.53
N LEU A 129 -3.64 27.86 7.43
CA LEU A 129 -3.72 28.12 8.88
C LEU A 129 -2.69 29.18 9.28
N ARG A 130 -3.13 30.23 9.97
CA ARG A 130 -2.28 31.35 10.39
C ARG A 130 -2.29 31.52 11.92
N VAL A 131 -1.11 31.70 12.50
CA VAL A 131 -0.90 32.08 13.90
C VAL A 131 -0.23 33.46 13.91
N LEU A 132 -0.99 34.49 14.23
CA LEU A 132 -0.64 35.91 14.02
C LEU A 132 -0.42 36.63 15.31
N PHE A 133 0.67 37.38 15.43
CA PHE A 133 1.06 38.17 16.58
C PHE A 133 0.79 39.68 16.32
N ARG A 134 0.17 40.36 17.27
CA ARG A 134 -0.27 41.74 17.13
C ARG A 134 0.54 42.76 17.93
N GLU A 135 1.42 42.27 18.78
CA GLU A 135 2.27 43.11 19.64
C GLU A 135 3.72 42.68 19.59
N ALA A 136 4.64 43.58 19.95
CA ALA A 136 6.05 43.25 20.07
C ALA A 136 6.28 42.35 21.29
N GLY A 137 7.14 41.34 21.14
CA GLY A 137 7.46 40.39 22.19
C GLY A 137 8.12 39.13 21.63
N VAL A 138 8.41 38.19 22.50
CA VAL A 138 9.05 36.92 22.11
C VAL A 138 8.19 35.77 22.62
N VAL A 139 7.79 34.90 21.68
CA VAL A 139 6.95 33.72 21.95
C VAL A 139 7.62 32.48 21.40
N ASP A 140 7.66 31.44 22.21
CA ASP A 140 7.97 30.09 21.76
C ASP A 140 6.66 29.36 21.48
N VAL A 141 6.61 28.65 20.35
CA VAL A 141 5.44 27.90 19.84
C VAL A 141 5.86 26.51 19.42
N ASP A 142 5.03 25.52 19.75
CA ASP A 142 5.25 24.13 19.39
C ASP A 142 3.92 23.39 19.23
N PHE A 143 3.93 22.18 18.61
CA PHE A 143 2.79 21.27 18.47
C PHE A 143 1.51 21.97 18.02
N VAL A 144 1.61 22.82 16.97
CA VAL A 144 0.44 23.45 16.37
C VAL A 144 -0.39 22.40 15.66
N SER A 145 -1.67 22.30 16.01
CA SER A 145 -2.63 21.34 15.45
C SER A 145 -3.93 22.05 15.08
N CYS A 146 -4.52 21.66 13.96
CA CYS A 146 -5.85 22.10 13.54
C CYS A 146 -6.57 20.93 12.87
N GLU A 147 -7.56 20.38 13.55
CA GLU A 147 -8.26 19.16 13.13
C GLU A 147 -9.76 19.40 13.01
N PRO A 148 -10.41 18.85 11.98
CA PRO A 148 -11.88 18.87 11.88
C PRO A 148 -12.48 18.14 13.10
N MET A 149 -13.59 18.69 13.62
CA MET A 149 -14.30 18.08 14.74
C MET A 149 -15.27 16.98 14.30
N THR A 150 -15.53 16.88 13.00
CA THR A 150 -16.33 15.80 12.44
C THR A 150 -15.52 14.50 12.49
N ALA A 151 -16.09 13.48 13.13
CA ALA A 151 -15.48 12.16 13.27
C ALA A 151 -16.39 11.08 12.70
N TYR A 152 -15.82 10.07 12.04
CA TYR A 152 -16.56 8.90 11.57
C TYR A 152 -16.76 7.91 12.73
N LYS A 153 -18.03 7.61 13.07
CA LYS A 153 -18.40 6.73 14.20
C LYS A 153 -17.67 7.11 15.53
N GLY A 154 -17.34 8.40 15.72
CA GLY A 154 -16.65 8.89 16.91
C GLY A 154 -15.15 8.64 16.94
N LEU A 155 -14.54 8.18 15.84
CA LEU A 155 -13.09 8.02 15.74
C LEU A 155 -12.43 9.36 15.41
N GLU A 156 -11.79 9.98 16.40
CA GLU A 156 -11.04 11.23 16.24
C GLU A 156 -9.69 11.02 15.57
N HIS A 157 -9.10 12.09 15.04
CA HIS A 157 -7.77 12.14 14.41
C HIS A 157 -7.64 11.49 13.03
N PHE A 158 -8.70 10.88 12.52
CA PHE A 158 -8.74 10.29 11.18
C PHE A 158 -9.67 11.07 10.27
N ARG A 159 -9.34 11.11 8.99
CA ARG A 159 -10.22 11.67 7.96
C ARG A 159 -11.47 10.80 7.80
N PRO A 160 -12.67 11.38 7.99
CA PRO A 160 -13.92 10.59 8.00
C PRO A 160 -14.21 9.87 6.68
N ASP A 161 -13.84 10.46 5.54
CA ASP A 161 -14.03 9.87 4.20
C ASP A 161 -13.13 8.66 3.96
N LEU A 162 -11.89 8.70 4.46
CA LEU A 162 -10.94 7.58 4.36
C LEU A 162 -11.36 6.40 5.26
N VAL A 163 -11.77 6.69 6.50
CA VAL A 163 -12.28 5.65 7.41
C VAL A 163 -13.56 5.02 6.86
N ARG A 164 -14.45 5.84 6.28
CA ARG A 164 -15.67 5.33 5.62
C ARG A 164 -15.33 4.39 4.46
N ALA A 165 -14.34 4.73 3.64
CA ALA A 165 -13.92 3.88 2.54
C ALA A 165 -13.40 2.52 3.02
N LEU A 166 -12.68 2.47 4.15
CA LEU A 166 -12.26 1.21 4.78
C LEU A 166 -13.45 0.44 5.38
N ASP A 167 -14.34 1.11 6.09
CA ASP A 167 -15.51 0.47 6.71
C ASP A 167 -16.46 -0.14 5.66
N GLU A 168 -16.62 0.53 4.51
CA GLU A 168 -17.40 0.03 3.36
C GLU A 168 -16.79 -1.20 2.68
N LEU A 169 -15.52 -1.50 2.89
CA LEU A 169 -14.88 -2.75 2.49
C LEU A 169 -15.30 -3.94 3.36
N HIS A 170 -15.87 -3.68 4.55
CA HIS A 170 -16.20 -4.72 5.54
C HIS A 170 -15.02 -5.65 5.86
N PRO A 171 -13.81 -5.13 6.19
CA PRO A 171 -12.65 -5.96 6.44
C PRO A 171 -12.84 -6.81 7.70
N ARG A 172 -12.33 -8.04 7.68
CA ARG A 172 -12.36 -8.92 8.85
C ARG A 172 -11.16 -8.71 9.76
N PHE A 173 -10.08 -8.22 9.22
CA PHE A 173 -8.86 -7.85 9.95
C PHE A 173 -8.16 -6.69 9.23
N MET A 174 -7.22 -6.06 9.92
CA MET A 174 -6.35 -5.02 9.37
C MET A 174 -4.91 -5.24 9.82
N ARG A 175 -3.98 -5.31 8.85
CA ARG A 175 -2.53 -5.39 9.05
C ARG A 175 -1.94 -3.99 9.15
N PHE A 176 -1.11 -3.73 10.16
CA PHE A 176 -0.45 -2.43 10.38
C PHE A 176 0.84 -2.57 11.18
N PRO A 177 1.76 -1.59 11.22
CA PRO A 177 1.80 -0.35 10.40
C PRO A 177 2.06 -0.67 8.94
N GLY A 178 2.53 -1.89 8.65
CA GLY A 178 2.71 -2.49 7.35
C GLY A 178 4.09 -2.27 6.74
N GLY A 179 4.53 -3.24 5.94
CA GLY A 179 5.64 -3.19 5.03
C GLY A 179 7.01 -2.87 5.66
N CYS A 180 7.89 -2.37 4.84
CA CYS A 180 9.25 -1.98 5.23
C CYS A 180 9.31 -0.84 6.25
N ILE A 181 8.21 -0.10 6.47
CA ILE A 181 8.11 0.90 7.55
C ILE A 181 8.42 0.27 8.90
N THR A 182 7.98 -0.97 9.14
CA THR A 182 8.23 -1.73 10.38
C THR A 182 9.72 -1.83 10.70
N HIS A 183 10.53 -2.14 9.70
CA HIS A 183 11.98 -2.33 9.84
C HIS A 183 12.79 -1.02 9.91
N GLY A 184 12.28 0.07 9.30
CA GLY A 184 12.97 1.35 9.19
C GLY A 184 14.19 1.35 8.25
N LEU A 185 14.87 2.49 8.16
CA LEU A 185 16.12 2.67 7.41
C LEU A 185 17.35 2.03 8.07
N GLY A 186 17.23 1.65 9.33
CA GLY A 186 18.24 1.03 10.17
C GLY A 186 17.68 0.86 11.58
N LEU A 187 18.47 0.32 12.51
CA LEU A 187 18.01 0.04 13.88
C LEU A 187 17.53 1.30 14.63
N ASP A 188 18.21 2.43 14.44
CA ASP A 188 17.83 3.70 15.08
C ASP A 188 16.50 4.25 14.60
N ASN A 189 16.10 3.87 13.40
CA ASN A 189 14.89 4.31 12.72
C ASN A 189 13.80 3.21 12.67
N MET A 190 14.05 2.04 13.27
CA MET A 190 13.09 0.96 13.39
C MET A 190 11.82 1.44 14.09
N TYR A 191 10.65 1.02 13.58
CA TYR A 191 9.36 1.40 14.12
C TYR A 191 9.15 0.71 15.48
N ARG A 192 9.37 1.45 16.55
CA ARG A 192 9.16 1.00 17.94
C ARG A 192 7.76 1.35 18.38
N TRP A 193 6.89 0.37 18.52
CA TRP A 193 5.47 0.57 18.84
C TRP A 193 5.27 1.38 20.14
N GLU A 194 6.11 1.13 21.16
CA GLU A 194 6.08 1.80 22.45
C GLU A 194 6.37 3.30 22.37
N ARG A 195 7.01 3.76 21.30
CA ARG A 195 7.28 5.18 21.02
C ARG A 195 6.12 5.88 20.31
N THR A 196 5.06 5.15 19.96
CA THR A 196 3.91 5.64 19.21
C THR A 196 2.64 5.72 20.06
N ILE A 197 2.75 5.50 21.36
CA ILE A 197 1.64 5.56 22.34
C ILE A 197 1.90 6.62 23.40
N GLY A 198 0.88 6.97 24.20
CA GLY A 198 0.96 8.04 25.18
C GLY A 198 0.67 9.42 24.59
N PRO A 199 0.99 10.52 25.31
CA PRO A 199 0.80 11.88 24.81
C PRO A 199 1.58 12.13 23.51
N VAL A 200 0.97 12.82 22.55
CA VAL A 200 1.57 13.04 21.22
C VAL A 200 2.90 13.79 21.30
N GLU A 201 3.04 14.67 22.27
CA GLU A 201 4.24 15.47 22.52
C GLU A 201 5.48 14.61 22.83
N HIS A 202 5.27 13.43 23.40
CA HIS A 202 6.30 12.45 23.74
C HIS A 202 6.52 11.37 22.65
N ARG A 203 5.86 11.48 21.51
CA ARG A 203 6.05 10.55 20.38
C ARG A 203 7.08 11.15 19.43
N PRO A 204 8.30 10.60 19.34
CA PRO A 204 9.34 11.16 18.47
C PRO A 204 8.98 11.06 17.01
N HIS A 205 9.35 12.06 16.23
CA HIS A 205 9.21 11.99 14.77
C HIS A 205 10.13 10.93 14.18
N ASN A 206 9.65 10.28 13.13
CA ASN A 206 10.42 9.29 12.37
C ASN A 206 10.40 9.62 10.88
N PHE A 207 11.54 9.49 10.21
CA PHE A 207 11.62 9.55 8.74
C PHE A 207 11.63 8.13 8.21
N ASN A 208 10.62 7.74 7.44
CA ASN A 208 10.47 6.35 7.01
C ASN A 208 11.17 6.04 5.69
N VAL A 209 11.21 4.73 5.36
CA VAL A 209 11.86 4.21 4.15
C VAL A 209 11.23 4.69 2.84
N TRP A 210 9.99 5.18 2.89
CA TRP A 210 9.25 5.72 1.75
C TRP A 210 9.45 7.21 1.51
N GLY A 211 10.33 7.85 2.30
CA GLY A 211 10.78 9.22 2.06
C GLY A 211 9.91 10.32 2.66
N TYR A 212 9.10 10.02 3.67
CA TYR A 212 8.31 11.02 4.36
C TYR A 212 8.40 10.91 5.89
N HIS A 213 8.08 12.00 6.59
CA HIS A 213 8.06 12.06 8.04
C HIS A 213 6.75 11.53 8.62
N GLN A 214 6.88 10.76 9.71
CA GLN A 214 5.77 10.33 10.55
C GLN A 214 5.88 11.03 11.91
N SER A 215 4.82 11.73 12.31
CA SER A 215 4.73 12.34 13.63
C SER A 215 4.23 11.38 14.71
N PHE A 216 3.81 10.18 14.34
CA PHE A 216 3.11 9.21 15.17
C PHE A 216 1.85 9.73 15.87
N ARG A 217 1.23 10.81 15.32
CA ARG A 217 -0.10 11.20 15.75
C ARG A 217 -1.10 10.06 15.61
N ILE A 218 -0.97 9.30 14.53
CA ILE A 218 -1.57 7.99 14.38
C ILE A 218 -0.48 6.96 14.68
N GLY A 219 -0.58 6.30 15.83
CA GLY A 219 0.31 5.25 16.28
C GLY A 219 -0.45 3.96 16.55
N PHE A 220 0.16 3.04 17.30
CA PHE A 220 -0.45 1.74 17.56
C PHE A 220 -1.79 1.83 18.28
N TYR A 221 -1.93 2.73 19.25
CA TYR A 221 -3.21 2.93 19.94
C TYR A 221 -4.33 3.35 18.97
N GLU A 222 -4.06 4.30 18.10
CA GLU A 222 -5.02 4.80 17.12
C GLU A 222 -5.34 3.74 16.06
N TYR A 223 -4.39 2.89 15.64
CA TYR A 223 -4.66 1.73 14.76
C TYR A 223 -5.60 0.71 15.41
N PHE A 224 -5.42 0.39 16.70
CA PHE A 224 -6.34 -0.48 17.42
C PHE A 224 -7.74 0.12 17.50
N ARG A 225 -7.85 1.42 17.78
CA ARG A 225 -9.14 2.15 17.78
C ARG A 225 -9.81 2.16 16.40
N LEU A 226 -9.02 2.29 15.31
CA LEU A 226 -9.52 2.17 13.95
C LEU A 226 -10.08 0.76 13.70
N CYS A 227 -9.36 -0.29 14.09
CA CYS A 227 -9.82 -1.67 13.95
C CYS A 227 -11.17 -1.90 14.64
N GLU A 228 -11.33 -1.43 15.87
CA GLU A 228 -12.62 -1.50 16.59
C GLU A 228 -13.75 -0.77 15.82
N THR A 229 -13.44 0.45 15.34
CA THR A 229 -14.44 1.30 14.65
C THR A 229 -14.97 0.66 13.37
N ILE A 230 -14.11 -0.04 12.61
CA ILE A 230 -14.49 -0.75 11.39
C ILE A 230 -14.79 -2.24 11.60
N SER A 231 -14.85 -2.69 12.87
CA SER A 231 -15.13 -4.07 13.26
C SER A 231 -14.15 -5.10 12.67
N ALA A 232 -12.87 -4.73 12.54
CA ALA A 232 -11.79 -5.56 12.05
C ALA A 232 -10.89 -6.05 13.19
N LYS A 233 -10.39 -7.29 13.12
CA LYS A 233 -9.37 -7.78 14.05
C LYS A 233 -8.03 -7.11 13.76
N PRO A 234 -7.26 -6.69 14.78
CA PRO A 234 -5.93 -6.14 14.56
C PRO A 234 -4.91 -7.24 14.25
N LEU A 235 -4.05 -6.99 13.27
CA LEU A 235 -2.86 -7.79 12.97
C LEU A 235 -1.65 -6.86 12.92
N PRO A 236 -1.09 -6.47 14.08
CA PRO A 236 0.13 -5.69 14.12
C PRO A 236 1.32 -6.52 13.65
N VAL A 237 2.26 -5.88 12.94
CA VAL A 237 3.50 -6.49 12.47
C VAL A 237 4.68 -5.81 13.16
N LEU A 238 5.58 -6.61 13.72
CA LEU A 238 6.82 -6.15 14.35
C LEU A 238 8.04 -6.73 13.63
N PRO A 239 9.18 -6.02 13.64
CA PRO A 239 10.43 -6.53 13.07
C PRO A 239 10.87 -7.86 13.70
N ALA A 240 11.46 -8.73 12.89
CA ALA A 240 12.05 -9.99 13.37
C ALA A 240 13.43 -9.81 14.03
N GLY A 241 13.73 -8.65 14.58
CA GLY A 241 15.01 -8.33 15.20
C GLY A 241 16.11 -7.93 14.21
N VAL A 242 15.73 -7.58 12.99
CA VAL A 242 16.61 -7.06 11.93
C VAL A 242 15.98 -5.83 11.29
N SER A 243 16.82 -4.94 10.72
CA SER A 243 16.33 -3.78 9.96
C SER A 243 15.99 -4.15 8.51
N CYS A 244 15.42 -3.21 7.75
CA CYS A 244 14.97 -3.44 6.39
C CYS A 244 16.12 -3.87 5.45
N GLN A 245 15.90 -4.93 4.71
CA GLN A 245 16.80 -5.44 3.67
C GLN A 245 16.90 -4.52 2.45
N ASN A 246 15.88 -3.70 2.22
CA ASN A 246 15.76 -2.82 1.04
C ASN A 246 16.45 -1.47 1.24
N THR A 247 17.40 -1.38 2.18
CA THR A 247 18.18 -0.17 2.43
C THR A 247 19.62 -0.34 1.94
N SER A 248 20.33 0.77 1.77
CA SER A 248 21.73 0.75 1.34
C SER A 248 22.66 0.04 2.34
N GLN A 249 22.27 -0.06 3.61
CA GLN A 249 23.05 -0.76 4.65
C GLN A 249 22.72 -2.26 4.71
N GLY A 250 21.64 -2.69 4.01
CA GLY A 250 21.13 -4.05 4.12
C GLY A 250 20.51 -4.33 5.49
N PRO A 251 20.14 -5.59 5.79
CA PRO A 251 19.59 -5.95 7.10
C PRO A 251 20.68 -5.89 8.16
N VAL A 252 20.45 -5.07 9.21
CA VAL A 252 21.31 -4.97 10.39
C VAL A 252 20.59 -5.62 11.56
N PRO A 253 21.18 -6.64 12.22
CA PRO A 253 20.55 -7.30 13.36
C PRO A 253 20.65 -6.46 14.63
N ILE A 254 19.63 -6.57 15.49
CA ILE A 254 19.73 -6.12 16.88
C ILE A 254 20.86 -6.91 17.57
N ALA A 255 21.70 -6.24 18.33
CA ALA A 255 22.82 -6.87 19.05
C ALA A 255 22.30 -7.92 20.05
N ASP A 256 23.10 -8.94 20.33
CA ASP A 256 22.68 -10.02 21.23
C ASP A 256 22.35 -9.55 22.64
N GLU A 257 23.07 -8.55 23.13
CA GLU A 257 22.84 -7.90 24.43
C GLU A 257 21.52 -7.11 24.48
N ASP A 258 21.03 -6.60 23.35
CA ASP A 258 19.80 -5.80 23.27
C ASP A 258 18.55 -6.64 22.97
N MET A 259 18.72 -7.87 22.49
CA MET A 259 17.62 -8.78 22.14
C MET A 259 16.66 -9.06 23.30
N PRO A 260 17.10 -9.26 24.57
CA PRO A 260 16.17 -9.44 25.68
C PRO A 260 15.20 -8.26 25.84
N GLY A 261 15.71 -7.02 25.78
CA GLY A 261 14.86 -5.82 25.87
C GLY A 261 13.91 -5.68 24.69
N TYR A 262 14.33 -6.10 23.49
CA TYR A 262 13.43 -6.13 22.33
C TYR A 262 12.32 -7.16 22.47
N ILE A 263 12.64 -8.36 22.94
CA ILE A 263 11.65 -9.42 23.23
C ILE A 263 10.66 -8.96 24.29
N ASP A 264 11.12 -8.31 25.36
CA ASP A 264 10.23 -7.73 26.38
C ASP A 264 9.29 -6.67 25.78
N SER A 265 9.76 -5.87 24.81
CA SER A 265 8.91 -4.93 24.07
C SER A 265 7.86 -5.66 23.23
N VAL A 266 8.21 -6.75 22.53
CA VAL A 266 7.25 -7.56 21.76
C VAL A 266 6.15 -8.15 22.67
N ILE A 267 6.53 -8.72 23.80
CA ILE A 267 5.60 -9.22 24.81
C ILE A 267 4.75 -8.07 25.38
N GLY A 268 5.39 -6.93 25.63
CA GLY A 268 4.72 -5.73 26.11
C GLY A 268 3.61 -5.20 25.20
N LEU A 269 3.69 -5.41 23.88
CA LEU A 269 2.60 -5.10 22.97
C LEU A 269 1.37 -5.97 23.21
N ILE A 270 1.57 -7.26 23.43
CA ILE A 270 0.48 -8.20 23.73
C ILE A 270 -0.16 -7.82 25.07
N ASP A 271 0.66 -7.55 26.07
CA ASP A 271 0.21 -7.07 27.37
C ASP A 271 -0.57 -5.75 27.27
N PHE A 272 -0.06 -4.79 26.50
CA PHE A 272 -0.75 -3.54 26.21
C PHE A 272 -2.16 -3.78 25.65
N CYS A 273 -2.30 -4.74 24.75
CA CYS A 273 -3.58 -5.07 24.13
C CYS A 273 -4.52 -5.84 25.05
N ASN A 274 -4.02 -6.85 25.77
CA ASN A 274 -4.87 -7.89 26.34
C ASN A 274 -4.88 -7.95 27.87
N ALA A 275 -3.84 -7.43 28.55
CA ALA A 275 -3.72 -7.56 29.99
C ALA A 275 -4.69 -6.64 30.75
N ASP A 276 -4.86 -6.96 32.04
CA ASP A 276 -5.64 -6.17 33.00
C ASP A 276 -4.86 -4.93 33.44
N PRO A 277 -5.43 -3.72 33.30
CA PRO A 277 -4.77 -2.47 33.67
C PRO A 277 -4.49 -2.32 35.19
N GLU A 278 -5.15 -3.09 36.05
CA GLU A 278 -4.89 -3.07 37.50
C GLU A 278 -3.60 -3.83 37.86
N THR A 279 -3.16 -4.75 37.02
CA THR A 279 -2.04 -5.66 37.32
C THR A 279 -0.86 -5.56 36.35
N ASN A 280 -1.04 -4.93 35.20
CA ASN A 280 -0.02 -4.82 34.15
C ASN A 280 0.24 -3.37 33.77
N ALA A 281 1.53 -2.97 33.74
CA ALA A 281 1.95 -1.60 33.47
C ALA A 281 1.66 -1.12 32.03
N TRP A 282 1.71 -2.02 31.04
CA TRP A 282 1.37 -1.67 29.66
C TRP A 282 -0.13 -1.47 29.49
N ALA A 283 -0.94 -2.37 30.05
CA ALA A 283 -2.39 -2.21 30.06
C ALA A 283 -2.84 -0.95 30.83
N ALA A 284 -2.13 -0.58 31.90
CA ALA A 284 -2.39 0.68 32.62
C ALA A 284 -2.15 1.91 31.71
N LYS A 285 -1.14 1.87 30.80
CA LYS A 285 -0.95 2.94 29.80
C LYS A 285 -2.11 3.00 28.82
N ARG A 286 -2.62 1.85 28.33
CA ARG A 286 -3.82 1.79 27.49
C ARG A 286 -5.01 2.46 28.19
N ALA A 287 -5.25 2.09 29.44
CA ALA A 287 -6.34 2.67 30.23
C ALA A 287 -6.18 4.18 30.42
N ALA A 288 -4.95 4.66 30.68
CA ALA A 288 -4.65 6.10 30.80
C ALA A 288 -4.88 6.88 29.50
N MET A 289 -4.80 6.20 28.33
CA MET A 289 -5.14 6.75 27.02
C MET A 289 -6.66 6.72 26.74
N GLY A 290 -7.48 6.29 27.70
CA GLY A 290 -8.94 6.29 27.59
C GLY A 290 -9.57 4.98 27.17
N HIS A 291 -8.81 3.87 27.11
CA HIS A 291 -9.31 2.55 26.74
C HIS A 291 -8.93 1.48 27.79
N PRO A 292 -9.70 1.36 28.89
CA PRO A 292 -9.41 0.37 29.94
C PRO A 292 -9.66 -1.08 29.48
N GLU A 293 -10.61 -1.30 28.55
CA GLU A 293 -10.94 -2.62 28.04
C GLU A 293 -9.85 -3.17 27.12
N PRO A 294 -9.65 -4.49 27.05
CA PRO A 294 -8.70 -5.10 26.12
C PRO A 294 -9.12 -4.93 24.67
N PHE A 295 -8.15 -4.78 23.77
CA PHE A 295 -8.36 -4.75 22.32
C PHE A 295 -8.61 -6.14 21.71
N GLY A 296 -8.35 -7.21 22.45
CA GLY A 296 -8.57 -8.57 21.98
C GLY A 296 -7.62 -9.00 20.86
N LEU A 297 -6.33 -8.74 21.03
CA LEU A 297 -5.30 -9.15 20.06
C LEU A 297 -5.23 -10.68 19.99
N GLU A 298 -5.40 -11.24 18.79
CA GLU A 298 -5.31 -12.68 18.51
C GLU A 298 -4.12 -13.03 17.62
N TYR A 299 -3.65 -12.09 16.79
CA TYR A 299 -2.63 -12.29 15.77
C TYR A 299 -1.48 -11.33 15.96
N LEU A 300 -0.25 -11.82 15.74
CA LEU A 300 0.96 -11.01 15.74
C LEU A 300 1.85 -11.42 14.57
N GLY A 301 2.10 -10.49 13.64
CA GLY A 301 3.08 -10.66 12.58
C GLY A 301 4.49 -10.40 13.08
N ILE A 302 5.45 -11.27 12.74
CA ILE A 302 6.87 -11.12 13.06
C ILE A 302 7.68 -11.18 11.76
N GLY A 303 8.32 -10.06 11.43
CA GLY A 303 9.03 -9.85 10.18
C GLY A 303 8.13 -9.36 9.04
N ASN A 304 8.76 -8.83 8.01
CA ASN A 304 8.13 -8.36 6.77
C ASN A 304 9.12 -8.43 5.62
N GLU A 305 8.88 -9.31 4.63
CA GLU A 305 9.72 -9.41 3.43
C GLU A 305 11.22 -9.54 3.76
N ASP A 306 11.53 -10.20 4.84
CA ASP A 306 12.91 -10.30 5.31
C ASP A 306 13.77 -11.11 4.34
N ARG A 307 15.05 -10.73 4.25
CA ARG A 307 16.07 -11.63 3.75
C ARG A 307 16.29 -12.75 4.78
N ILE A 308 15.93 -13.95 4.40
CA ILE A 308 15.95 -15.11 5.30
C ILE A 308 17.32 -15.77 5.27
N ASP A 309 18.19 -15.29 6.16
CA ASP A 309 19.52 -15.82 6.38
C ASP A 309 19.66 -16.39 7.80
N PRO A 310 20.81 -17.01 8.17
CA PRO A 310 21.02 -17.58 9.51
C PRO A 310 20.88 -16.56 10.65
N VAL A 311 21.16 -15.28 10.40
CA VAL A 311 21.03 -14.23 11.42
C VAL A 311 19.57 -13.89 11.66
N PHE A 312 18.79 -13.73 10.58
CA PHE A 312 17.34 -13.60 10.67
C PHE A 312 16.74 -14.79 11.43
N GLU A 313 17.09 -16.02 11.04
CA GLU A 313 16.57 -17.24 11.67
C GLU A 313 16.82 -17.26 13.18
N ASP A 314 18.04 -16.91 13.65
CA ASP A 314 18.33 -16.83 15.08
C ASP A 314 17.44 -15.80 15.79
N ARG A 315 17.32 -14.59 15.24
CA ARG A 315 16.50 -13.52 15.83
C ARG A 315 15.02 -13.88 15.88
N PHE A 316 14.50 -14.42 14.79
CA PHE A 316 13.11 -14.87 14.68
C PHE A 316 12.80 -15.98 15.69
N ARG A 317 13.65 -17.02 15.79
CA ARG A 317 13.45 -18.12 16.73
C ARG A 317 13.41 -17.65 18.18
N ARG A 318 14.28 -16.76 18.58
CA ARG A 318 14.32 -16.20 19.94
C ARG A 318 13.02 -15.45 20.28
N ILE A 319 12.51 -14.65 19.37
CA ILE A 319 11.23 -13.93 19.55
C ILE A 319 10.07 -14.94 19.57
N TYR A 320 10.04 -15.85 18.61
CA TYR A 320 8.98 -16.86 18.48
C TYR A 320 8.84 -17.70 19.74
N ASP A 321 9.96 -18.25 20.26
CA ASP A 321 9.95 -19.09 21.45
C ASP A 321 9.51 -18.32 22.69
N ALA A 322 9.95 -17.06 22.84
CA ALA A 322 9.60 -16.21 23.96
C ALA A 322 8.10 -15.84 23.96
N VAL A 323 7.57 -15.45 22.82
CA VAL A 323 6.12 -15.14 22.69
C VAL A 323 5.29 -16.37 22.96
N ARG A 324 5.65 -17.51 22.39
CA ARG A 324 4.93 -18.77 22.64
C ARG A 324 4.95 -19.23 24.10
N ALA A 325 6.03 -18.93 24.81
CA ALA A 325 6.14 -19.25 26.24
C ALA A 325 5.31 -18.33 27.11
N ALA A 326 5.26 -17.02 26.77
CA ALA A 326 4.52 -16.02 27.55
C ALA A 326 3.02 -15.97 27.19
N HIS A 327 2.70 -16.06 25.89
CA HIS A 327 1.37 -15.88 25.31
C HIS A 327 1.03 -17.00 24.30
N PRO A 328 0.82 -18.23 24.75
CA PRO A 328 0.49 -19.36 23.87
C PRO A 328 -0.84 -19.20 23.12
N GLU A 329 -1.70 -18.29 23.56
CA GLU A 329 -2.98 -17.95 22.94
C GLU A 329 -2.82 -17.10 21.66
N ILE A 330 -1.66 -16.45 21.47
CA ILE A 330 -1.42 -15.59 20.30
C ILE A 330 -1.00 -16.43 19.10
N THR A 331 -1.66 -16.21 17.98
CA THR A 331 -1.30 -16.79 16.69
C THR A 331 -0.21 -15.95 16.03
N ILE A 332 1.00 -16.51 15.97
CA ILE A 332 2.14 -15.85 15.28
C ILE A 332 2.00 -16.09 13.79
N VAL A 333 2.18 -15.00 13.02
CA VAL A 333 2.28 -14.98 11.56
C VAL A 333 3.74 -14.69 11.20
N GLY A 334 4.42 -15.63 10.56
CA GLY A 334 5.83 -15.52 10.18
C GLY A 334 6.01 -15.21 8.70
N THR A 335 6.98 -14.35 8.37
CA THR A 335 7.29 -14.01 6.98
C THR A 335 7.99 -15.15 6.23
N VAL A 336 7.72 -15.28 4.93
CA VAL A 336 8.44 -16.18 4.02
C VAL A 336 9.10 -15.43 2.83
N GLY A 337 9.42 -14.15 3.06
CA GLY A 337 10.09 -13.32 2.08
C GLY A 337 9.15 -12.48 1.19
N PRO A 338 9.73 -11.73 0.22
CA PRO A 338 8.99 -10.73 -0.56
C PRO A 338 8.28 -11.30 -1.80
N ASP A 339 8.57 -12.53 -2.17
CA ASP A 339 8.13 -13.15 -3.43
C ASP A 339 7.56 -14.55 -3.22
N PRO A 340 6.64 -15.03 -4.09
CA PRO A 340 6.05 -16.37 -3.98
C PRO A 340 6.98 -17.48 -4.48
N SER A 341 8.26 -17.22 -4.60
CA SER A 341 9.29 -18.17 -5.01
C SER A 341 10.69 -17.64 -4.70
N GLY A 342 11.70 -18.49 -4.83
CA GLY A 342 13.09 -18.11 -4.63
C GLY A 342 13.62 -18.49 -3.25
N ARG A 343 14.88 -18.09 -2.97
CA ARG A 343 15.62 -18.53 -1.79
C ARG A 343 14.92 -18.16 -0.48
N ASP A 344 14.50 -16.91 -0.32
CA ASP A 344 13.87 -16.46 0.93
C ASP A 344 12.55 -17.16 1.16
N TYR A 345 11.76 -17.40 0.10
CA TYR A 345 10.55 -18.19 0.15
C TYR A 345 10.83 -19.64 0.62
N ASP A 346 11.79 -20.31 -0.01
CA ASP A 346 12.14 -21.70 0.32
C ASP A 346 12.64 -21.85 1.76
N GLU A 347 13.53 -20.95 2.20
CA GLU A 347 14.07 -20.92 3.56
C GLU A 347 13.01 -20.53 4.60
N GLY A 348 12.16 -19.57 4.31
CA GLY A 348 11.03 -19.19 5.17
C GLY A 348 10.08 -20.36 5.40
N TRP A 349 9.72 -21.06 4.34
CA TRP A 349 8.90 -22.27 4.44
C TRP A 349 9.63 -23.42 5.16
N ARG A 350 10.96 -23.54 5.05
CA ARG A 350 11.74 -24.49 5.84
C ARG A 350 11.61 -24.18 7.34
N ILE A 351 11.84 -22.92 7.72
CA ILE A 351 11.74 -22.47 9.12
C ILE A 351 10.30 -22.66 9.64
N ALA A 352 9.30 -22.33 8.82
CA ALA A 352 7.90 -22.50 9.19
C ALA A 352 7.54 -23.95 9.51
N ARG A 353 8.00 -24.90 8.69
CA ARG A 353 7.81 -26.34 8.95
C ARG A 353 8.54 -26.81 10.22
N GLU A 354 9.78 -26.39 10.44
CA GLU A 354 10.57 -26.77 11.61
C GLU A 354 9.96 -26.27 12.91
N LEU A 355 9.55 -24.99 12.95
CA LEU A 355 8.94 -24.35 14.12
C LEU A 355 7.46 -24.65 14.27
N ARG A 356 6.81 -25.20 13.24
CA ARG A 356 5.36 -25.38 13.16
C ARG A 356 4.64 -24.05 13.33
N ILE A 357 5.08 -23.04 12.57
CA ILE A 357 4.45 -21.72 12.57
C ILE A 357 3.00 -21.89 12.10
N PRO A 358 2.01 -21.35 12.84
CA PRO A 358 0.59 -21.56 12.48
C PRO A 358 0.22 -20.98 11.13
N ILE A 359 0.67 -19.78 10.82
CA ILE A 359 0.36 -19.01 9.60
C ILE A 359 1.66 -18.39 9.05
N VAL A 360 1.86 -18.49 7.75
CA VAL A 360 2.95 -17.80 7.04
C VAL A 360 2.42 -16.67 6.18
N ASP A 361 3.18 -15.59 6.11
CA ASP A 361 2.89 -14.37 5.34
C ASP A 361 3.62 -14.42 4.00
N GLU A 362 2.86 -14.61 2.93
CA GLU A 362 3.33 -14.57 1.53
C GLU A 362 2.97 -13.24 0.89
N HIS A 363 3.84 -12.73 0.02
CA HIS A 363 3.60 -11.51 -0.74
C HIS A 363 3.67 -11.77 -2.25
N SER A 364 2.83 -11.08 -3.03
CA SER A 364 2.81 -11.22 -4.49
C SER A 364 2.23 -10.00 -5.19
N TYR A 365 3.08 -9.24 -5.86
CA TYR A 365 2.69 -8.12 -6.73
C TYR A 365 3.05 -8.47 -8.18
N ARG A 366 2.05 -8.78 -9.01
CA ARG A 366 2.27 -9.35 -10.34
C ARG A 366 1.37 -8.73 -11.40
N SER A 367 1.73 -8.92 -12.68
CA SER A 367 0.87 -8.51 -13.81
C SER A 367 -0.44 -9.31 -13.86
N PRO A 368 -1.49 -8.81 -14.53
CA PRO A 368 -2.71 -9.59 -14.77
C PRO A 368 -2.43 -10.93 -15.42
N SER A 369 -1.54 -10.97 -16.43
CA SER A 369 -1.13 -12.19 -17.12
C SER A 369 -0.53 -13.23 -16.17
N TRP A 370 0.37 -12.79 -15.25
CA TRP A 370 0.94 -13.69 -14.26
C TRP A 370 -0.13 -14.33 -13.38
N TRP A 371 -1.07 -13.53 -12.88
CA TRP A 371 -2.16 -14.02 -12.04
C TRP A 371 -3.03 -15.03 -12.76
N PHE A 372 -3.39 -14.78 -14.02
CA PHE A 372 -4.16 -15.75 -14.82
C PHE A 372 -3.41 -17.07 -15.06
N HIS A 373 -2.08 -17.03 -15.17
CA HIS A 373 -1.27 -18.24 -15.32
C HIS A 373 -1.08 -19.03 -14.01
N HIS A 374 -1.31 -18.41 -12.84
CA HIS A 374 -1.06 -19.00 -11.53
C HIS A 374 -2.34 -19.18 -10.69
N LEU A 375 -3.47 -19.37 -11.35
CA LEU A 375 -4.74 -19.60 -10.63
C LEU A 375 -4.74 -20.87 -9.79
N ASP A 376 -3.91 -21.86 -10.12
CA ASP A 376 -3.74 -23.12 -9.42
C ASP A 376 -2.61 -23.10 -8.36
N HIS A 377 -1.98 -21.94 -8.10
CA HIS A 377 -0.84 -21.80 -7.18
C HIS A 377 -1.08 -22.49 -5.84
N TYR A 378 -2.27 -22.33 -5.25
CA TYR A 378 -2.62 -22.92 -3.95
C TYR A 378 -3.23 -24.32 -4.02
N ASP A 379 -3.53 -24.84 -5.20
CA ASP A 379 -4.15 -26.18 -5.36
C ASP A 379 -3.24 -27.30 -4.85
N HIS A 380 -1.93 -27.07 -4.94
CA HIS A 380 -0.89 -28.03 -4.58
C HIS A 380 -0.24 -27.76 -3.20
N ALA A 381 -0.72 -26.76 -2.44
CA ALA A 381 -0.17 -26.44 -1.14
C ALA A 381 -0.40 -27.57 -0.11
N ASP A 382 0.55 -27.72 0.83
CA ASP A 382 0.46 -28.72 1.90
C ASP A 382 -0.67 -28.39 2.88
N ARG A 383 -1.73 -29.20 2.89
CA ARG A 383 -2.89 -29.03 3.76
C ARG A 383 -2.62 -29.37 5.25
N ASN A 384 -1.50 -30.03 5.54
CA ASN A 384 -1.13 -30.43 6.90
C ASN A 384 -0.09 -29.50 7.55
N GLY A 385 0.44 -28.56 6.77
CA GLY A 385 1.46 -27.60 7.21
C GLY A 385 0.88 -26.30 7.80
N SER A 386 1.68 -25.26 7.75
CA SER A 386 1.25 -23.91 8.09
C SER A 386 0.13 -23.46 7.16
N ARG A 387 -0.80 -22.67 7.69
CA ARG A 387 -1.79 -21.96 6.84
C ARG A 387 -1.11 -20.79 6.14
N ILE A 388 -1.70 -20.36 5.04
CA ILE A 388 -1.20 -19.26 4.22
C ILE A 388 -2.03 -18.01 4.48
N TYR A 389 -1.35 -16.93 4.70
CA TYR A 389 -1.83 -15.57 4.65
C TYR A 389 -1.16 -14.88 3.45
N LEU A 390 -1.93 -14.49 2.44
CA LEU A 390 -1.42 -13.63 1.37
C LEU A 390 -1.50 -12.18 1.87
N GLY A 391 -0.44 -11.72 2.55
CA GLY A 391 -0.45 -10.53 3.39
C GLY A 391 -0.26 -9.23 2.64
N GLU A 392 0.40 -9.30 1.49
CA GLU A 392 0.46 -8.19 0.55
C GLU A 392 0.30 -8.73 -0.86
N TYR A 393 -0.71 -8.25 -1.56
CA TYR A 393 -0.88 -8.60 -2.97
C TYR A 393 -1.63 -7.51 -3.73
N GLY A 394 -1.44 -7.52 -5.03
CA GLY A 394 -2.18 -6.73 -5.98
C GLY A 394 -1.75 -7.07 -7.39
N SER A 395 -2.67 -6.93 -8.34
CA SER A 395 -2.33 -6.88 -9.75
C SER A 395 -1.77 -5.48 -10.03
N ARG A 396 -0.50 -5.40 -10.52
CA ARG A 396 0.18 -4.11 -10.71
C ARG A 396 -0.58 -3.25 -11.69
N ASP A 397 -1.16 -2.16 -11.22
CA ASP A 397 -2.02 -1.16 -11.83
C ASP A 397 -3.48 -1.23 -11.29
N THR A 398 -4.32 -0.24 -11.63
CA THR A 398 -5.69 -0.08 -11.09
C THR A 398 -6.77 -0.10 -12.19
N ARG A 399 -6.43 -0.64 -13.36
CA ARG A 399 -7.34 -0.79 -14.51
C ARG A 399 -8.33 -1.94 -14.30
N LEU A 400 -9.41 -1.97 -15.07
CA LEU A 400 -10.41 -3.04 -14.96
C LEU A 400 -9.79 -4.44 -15.13
N VAL A 401 -8.87 -4.64 -16.09
CA VAL A 401 -8.21 -5.93 -16.32
C VAL A 401 -7.45 -6.42 -15.09
N ASN A 402 -6.87 -5.50 -14.31
CA ASN A 402 -6.20 -5.80 -13.04
C ASN A 402 -7.19 -6.30 -11.99
N GLY A 403 -8.31 -5.60 -11.83
CA GLY A 403 -9.40 -6.05 -10.95
C GLY A 403 -9.98 -7.40 -11.36
N LEU A 404 -10.10 -7.68 -12.67
CA LEU A 404 -10.59 -8.98 -13.16
C LEU A 404 -9.60 -10.13 -12.86
N ALA A 405 -8.30 -9.88 -12.96
CA ALA A 405 -7.28 -10.86 -12.57
C ALA A 405 -7.33 -11.16 -11.07
N GLU A 406 -7.47 -10.12 -10.25
CA GLU A 406 -7.68 -10.28 -8.80
C GLU A 406 -8.96 -11.05 -8.48
N ALA A 407 -10.07 -10.75 -9.16
CA ALA A 407 -11.32 -11.48 -8.96
C ALA A 407 -11.17 -12.98 -9.26
N ALA A 408 -10.43 -13.32 -10.32
CA ALA A 408 -10.18 -14.71 -10.69
C ALA A 408 -9.35 -15.44 -9.61
N VAL A 409 -8.25 -14.83 -9.12
CA VAL A 409 -7.41 -15.46 -8.10
C VAL A 409 -8.10 -15.49 -6.72
N MET A 410 -8.88 -14.47 -6.36
CA MET A 410 -9.66 -14.47 -5.11
C MET A 410 -10.67 -15.61 -5.06
N GLY A 411 -11.34 -15.90 -6.17
CA GLY A 411 -12.22 -17.07 -6.27
C GLY A 411 -11.46 -18.40 -6.06
N ARG A 412 -10.21 -18.49 -6.48
CA ARG A 412 -9.34 -19.65 -6.23
C ARG A 412 -8.82 -19.70 -4.81
N MET A 413 -8.50 -18.55 -4.19
CA MET A 413 -8.15 -18.49 -2.76
C MET A 413 -9.29 -18.98 -1.89
N GLU A 414 -10.53 -18.55 -2.14
CA GLU A 414 -11.69 -19.04 -1.39
C GLU A 414 -11.90 -20.54 -1.57
N ALA A 415 -11.70 -21.07 -2.78
CA ALA A 415 -11.80 -22.50 -3.03
C ALA A 415 -10.71 -23.33 -2.32
N ASN A 416 -9.59 -22.69 -1.96
CA ASN A 416 -8.48 -23.23 -1.18
C ASN A 416 -8.52 -22.74 0.29
N GLY A 417 -9.68 -22.35 0.83
CA GLY A 417 -9.84 -21.82 2.18
C GLY A 417 -9.46 -22.77 3.31
N ASP A 418 -9.20 -24.03 2.99
CA ASP A 418 -8.62 -25.03 3.90
C ASP A 418 -7.10 -24.80 4.11
N VAL A 419 -6.44 -24.07 3.26
CA VAL A 419 -5.02 -23.72 3.38
C VAL A 419 -4.77 -22.20 3.33
N VAL A 420 -5.46 -21.45 2.47
CA VAL A 420 -5.41 -19.97 2.43
C VAL A 420 -6.42 -19.42 3.43
N THR A 421 -5.95 -18.99 4.59
CA THR A 421 -6.83 -18.58 5.68
C THR A 421 -7.11 -17.09 5.71
N MET A 422 -6.22 -16.27 5.15
CA MET A 422 -6.29 -14.80 5.15
C MET A 422 -5.73 -14.25 3.86
N ALA A 423 -6.24 -13.10 3.41
CA ALA A 423 -5.64 -12.30 2.35
C ALA A 423 -5.91 -10.82 2.59
N SER A 424 -4.96 -9.96 2.32
CA SER A 424 -5.11 -8.52 2.41
C SER A 424 -4.44 -7.79 1.26
N TYR A 425 -5.19 -6.93 0.61
CA TYR A 425 -4.66 -6.02 -0.40
C TYR A 425 -3.74 -4.99 0.24
N ALA A 426 -2.63 -4.67 -0.41
CA ALA A 426 -1.69 -3.65 0.03
C ALA A 426 -1.05 -2.91 -1.17
N PRO A 427 -0.67 -1.60 -1.00
CA PRO A 427 -1.09 -0.69 0.08
C PRO A 427 -2.56 -0.28 -0.02
N LEU A 428 -3.12 0.25 1.09
CA LEU A 428 -4.52 0.69 1.12
C LEU A 428 -4.70 2.12 0.59
N PHE A 429 -3.79 3.03 0.89
CA PHE A 429 -3.93 4.44 0.60
C PHE A 429 -2.74 5.06 -0.10
N CYS A 430 -3.03 5.91 -1.09
CA CYS A 430 -2.04 6.77 -1.72
C CYS A 430 -2.57 8.19 -1.87
N LYS A 431 -1.80 9.19 -1.41
CA LYS A 431 -2.09 10.59 -1.72
C LYS A 431 -1.70 10.90 -3.14
N ASN A 432 -2.62 11.49 -3.90
CA ASN A 432 -2.38 11.89 -5.30
C ASN A 432 -1.12 12.76 -5.43
N GLY A 433 -0.29 12.44 -6.41
CA GLY A 433 0.99 13.12 -6.65
C GLY A 433 2.15 12.67 -5.75
N HIS A 434 1.92 11.77 -4.80
CA HIS A 434 2.92 11.29 -3.82
C HIS A 434 3.03 9.77 -3.76
N ASN A 435 2.62 9.08 -4.81
CA ASN A 435 2.74 7.63 -4.86
C ASN A 435 4.22 7.21 -4.97
N SER A 436 4.63 6.32 -4.10
CA SER A 436 5.95 5.67 -4.12
C SER A 436 5.85 4.18 -4.46
N TRP A 437 4.65 3.67 -4.61
CA TRP A 437 4.32 2.30 -4.94
C TRP A 437 3.09 2.20 -5.83
N ASP A 438 2.93 1.09 -6.53
CA ASP A 438 1.80 0.76 -7.39
C ASP A 438 1.59 -0.76 -7.43
N PRO A 439 0.37 -1.24 -7.23
CA PRO A 439 -0.91 -0.50 -7.12
C PRO A 439 -1.25 -0.04 -5.69
N ASP A 440 -2.13 0.96 -5.58
CA ASP A 440 -2.78 1.35 -4.33
C ASP A 440 -4.30 1.20 -4.45
N LEU A 441 -4.97 0.83 -3.35
CA LEU A 441 -6.40 0.49 -3.39
C LEU A 441 -7.30 1.72 -3.46
N ILE A 442 -6.97 2.75 -2.70
CA ILE A 442 -7.74 3.99 -2.53
C ILE A 442 -6.79 5.16 -2.70
N TYR A 443 -7.00 5.96 -3.73
CA TYR A 443 -6.32 7.24 -3.86
C TYR A 443 -7.08 8.34 -3.14
N PHE A 444 -6.41 9.41 -2.76
CA PHE A 444 -7.05 10.55 -2.13
C PHE A 444 -6.28 11.85 -2.38
N ASP A 445 -7.00 12.96 -2.37
CA ASP A 445 -6.45 14.31 -2.25
C ASP A 445 -6.86 14.95 -0.92
N ASN A 446 -6.70 16.25 -0.77
CA ASN A 446 -7.09 16.94 0.45
C ASN A 446 -8.61 17.06 0.63
N GLU A 447 -9.41 16.72 -0.39
CA GLU A 447 -10.85 16.91 -0.41
C GLU A 447 -11.65 15.61 -0.30
N ARG A 448 -11.22 14.54 -1.01
CA ARG A 448 -11.99 13.29 -1.15
C ARG A 448 -11.11 12.06 -1.37
N ALA A 449 -11.74 10.90 -1.23
CA ALA A 449 -11.19 9.59 -1.56
C ALA A 449 -11.71 9.09 -2.90
N TYR A 450 -10.87 8.37 -3.65
CA TYR A 450 -11.12 7.80 -4.98
C TYR A 450 -10.96 6.29 -4.92
N ARG A 451 -11.98 5.56 -5.34
CA ARG A 451 -12.03 4.10 -5.31
C ARG A 451 -11.63 3.51 -6.64
N THR A 452 -10.64 2.62 -6.65
CA THR A 452 -10.17 1.93 -7.86
C THR A 452 -11.07 0.76 -8.25
N TYR A 453 -10.82 0.13 -9.42
CA TYR A 453 -11.47 -1.14 -9.77
C TYR A 453 -11.09 -2.27 -8.80
N ASN A 454 -9.83 -2.30 -8.35
CA ASN A 454 -9.35 -3.24 -7.34
C ASN A 454 -10.15 -3.11 -6.03
N TYR A 455 -10.44 -1.87 -5.58
CA TYR A 455 -11.32 -1.62 -4.43
C TYR A 455 -12.71 -2.25 -4.61
N TRP A 456 -13.32 -2.08 -5.76
CA TRP A 456 -14.66 -2.62 -6.00
C TRP A 456 -14.66 -4.14 -6.03
N VAL A 457 -13.63 -4.78 -6.57
CA VAL A 457 -13.46 -6.24 -6.52
C VAL A 457 -13.33 -6.72 -5.07
N GLN A 458 -12.43 -6.12 -4.27
CA GLN A 458 -12.26 -6.45 -2.86
C GLN A 458 -13.59 -6.32 -2.10
N ARG A 459 -14.33 -5.24 -2.34
CA ARG A 459 -15.62 -5.01 -1.70
C ARG A 459 -16.67 -6.05 -2.11
N MET A 460 -16.73 -6.43 -3.39
CA MET A 460 -17.68 -7.45 -3.85
C MET A 460 -17.44 -8.80 -3.17
N PHE A 461 -16.20 -9.20 -2.94
CA PHE A 461 -15.88 -10.39 -2.16
C PHE A 461 -16.21 -10.22 -0.67
N ALA A 462 -15.78 -9.13 -0.07
CA ALA A 462 -15.96 -8.89 1.36
C ALA A 462 -17.43 -8.77 1.79
N THR A 463 -18.32 -8.34 0.90
CA THR A 463 -19.77 -8.25 1.16
C THR A 463 -20.56 -9.51 0.82
N THR A 464 -19.92 -10.52 0.22
CA THR A 464 -20.53 -11.79 -0.15
C THR A 464 -19.73 -12.97 0.42
N THR A 465 -19.38 -12.87 1.70
CA THR A 465 -18.64 -13.91 2.42
C THR A 465 -19.46 -15.19 2.59
N ALA A 466 -18.78 -16.33 2.62
CA ALA A 466 -19.37 -17.64 2.67
C ALA A 466 -18.53 -18.57 3.56
N ASP A 467 -19.08 -19.72 3.98
CA ASP A 467 -18.39 -20.71 4.79
C ASP A 467 -17.85 -21.90 3.99
N THR A 468 -18.28 -22.04 2.74
CA THR A 468 -17.76 -23.05 1.80
C THR A 468 -17.60 -22.46 0.40
N ALA A 469 -16.56 -22.91 -0.34
CA ALA A 469 -16.33 -22.47 -1.71
C ALA A 469 -15.72 -23.59 -2.58
N TRP A 470 -15.98 -23.52 -3.88
CA TRP A 470 -15.50 -24.47 -4.89
C TRP A 470 -15.13 -23.77 -6.19
N PRO A 471 -14.07 -24.19 -6.89
CA PRO A 471 -13.88 -23.83 -8.28
C PRO A 471 -14.85 -24.62 -9.15
N VAL A 472 -15.29 -24.01 -10.24
CA VAL A 472 -16.14 -24.67 -11.24
C VAL A 472 -15.38 -24.71 -12.56
N ALA A 473 -15.33 -25.88 -13.18
CA ALA A 473 -14.79 -26.01 -14.54
C ALA A 473 -15.75 -25.33 -15.51
N VAL A 474 -15.23 -24.44 -16.34
CA VAL A 474 -15.99 -23.82 -17.45
C VAL A 474 -15.72 -24.63 -18.71
N ASP A 475 -16.72 -25.41 -19.15
CA ASP A 475 -16.59 -26.19 -20.39
C ASP A 475 -16.43 -25.26 -21.59
N GLY A 476 -15.44 -25.60 -22.47
CA GLY A 476 -15.16 -24.87 -23.70
C GLY A 476 -14.51 -23.50 -23.51
N GLY A 477 -13.86 -23.27 -22.36
CA GLY A 477 -13.10 -22.06 -22.09
C GLY A 477 -12.05 -21.83 -23.18
N ILE A 478 -12.29 -20.86 -24.08
CA ILE A 478 -11.27 -20.42 -25.02
C ILE A 478 -10.18 -19.75 -24.18
N LEU A 479 -8.97 -20.30 -24.28
CA LEU A 479 -7.81 -19.69 -23.64
C LEU A 479 -7.44 -18.42 -24.41
N PHE A 480 -7.15 -17.37 -23.68
CA PHE A 480 -6.61 -16.15 -24.27
C PHE A 480 -5.18 -16.43 -24.75
N ARG A 481 -4.90 -16.02 -25.97
CA ARG A 481 -3.57 -16.12 -26.58
C ARG A 481 -3.09 -14.74 -26.96
N ARG A 482 -1.98 -14.30 -26.35
CA ARG A 482 -1.40 -13.00 -26.65
C ARG A 482 -0.65 -13.04 -27.97
N GLU A 483 -0.92 -12.06 -28.83
CA GLU A 483 -0.10 -11.82 -30.03
C GLU A 483 0.94 -10.73 -29.70
N LEU A 484 2.19 -11.15 -29.55
CA LEU A 484 3.29 -10.22 -29.28
C LEU A 484 3.71 -9.48 -30.56
N PRO A 485 4.06 -8.18 -30.47
CA PRO A 485 4.51 -7.40 -31.62
C PRO A 485 5.88 -7.89 -32.13
N ARG A 486 6.17 -7.64 -33.40
CA ARG A 486 7.48 -7.93 -34.02
C ARG A 486 8.47 -6.78 -33.85
N THR A 487 8.03 -5.65 -33.29
CA THR A 487 8.83 -4.47 -33.09
C THR A 487 10.01 -4.74 -32.18
N VAL A 488 11.21 -4.33 -32.57
CA VAL A 488 12.43 -4.42 -31.77
C VAL A 488 12.98 -3.02 -31.53
N GLY A 489 12.79 -2.51 -30.34
CA GLY A 489 13.39 -1.29 -29.81
C GLY A 489 14.36 -1.61 -28.66
N LEU A 490 15.04 -0.61 -28.13
CA LEU A 490 15.86 -0.72 -26.93
C LEU A 490 15.74 0.56 -26.10
N SER A 491 15.51 0.41 -24.81
CA SER A 491 15.59 1.49 -23.84
C SER A 491 16.22 1.02 -22.54
N VAL A 492 16.70 1.96 -21.73
CA VAL A 492 17.39 1.70 -20.46
C VAL A 492 16.69 2.47 -19.34
N THR A 493 16.40 1.80 -18.24
CA THR A 493 15.83 2.36 -17.01
C THR A 493 16.55 1.80 -15.78
N GLY A 494 16.03 2.05 -14.59
CA GLY A 494 16.45 1.41 -13.34
C GLY A 494 16.93 2.38 -12.28
N GLY A 495 17.17 1.85 -11.08
CA GLY A 495 17.65 2.61 -9.92
C GLY A 495 19.17 2.63 -9.75
N ALA A 496 19.92 2.10 -10.72
CA ALA A 496 21.38 2.11 -10.72
C ALA A 496 21.94 3.00 -11.82
N SER A 497 23.18 3.47 -11.68
CA SER A 497 23.95 4.09 -12.76
C SER A 497 24.92 3.08 -13.39
N ALA A 498 24.97 3.09 -14.72
CA ALA A 498 25.84 2.22 -15.51
C ALA A 498 26.19 2.85 -16.86
N ASP A 499 27.31 2.41 -17.43
CA ASP A 499 27.63 2.69 -18.82
C ASP A 499 27.40 1.41 -19.64
N LEU A 500 26.64 1.52 -20.72
CA LEU A 500 26.40 0.46 -21.69
C LEU A 500 27.15 0.81 -22.98
N ALA A 501 28.08 -0.04 -23.39
CA ALA A 501 28.95 0.15 -24.56
C ALA A 501 28.89 -1.05 -25.50
N ASP A 502 29.39 -0.89 -26.71
CA ASP A 502 29.45 -1.94 -27.73
C ASP A 502 28.11 -2.59 -28.02
N ILE A 503 27.02 -1.80 -28.00
CA ILE A 503 25.66 -2.28 -28.13
C ILE A 503 25.38 -2.72 -29.55
N VAL A 504 25.10 -3.99 -29.75
CA VAL A 504 24.83 -4.58 -31.07
C VAL A 504 23.55 -5.41 -31.04
N VAL A 505 22.59 -5.08 -31.89
CA VAL A 505 21.38 -5.87 -32.10
C VAL A 505 21.52 -6.67 -33.40
N THR A 506 21.30 -7.99 -33.31
CA THR A 506 21.35 -8.89 -34.47
C THR A 506 20.05 -9.67 -34.56
N THR A 507 19.35 -9.56 -35.70
CA THR A 507 18.07 -10.23 -35.93
C THR A 507 18.29 -11.65 -36.49
N ASP A 508 17.24 -12.48 -36.46
CA ASP A 508 17.19 -13.80 -37.06
C ASP A 508 17.40 -13.81 -38.60
N THR A 509 17.12 -12.68 -39.27
CA THR A 509 17.39 -12.46 -40.70
C THR A 509 18.85 -12.08 -40.99
N GLY A 510 19.66 -11.88 -39.94
CA GLY A 510 21.06 -11.48 -40.04
C GLY A 510 21.28 -9.97 -40.16
N GLU A 511 20.26 -9.17 -40.02
CA GLU A 511 20.43 -7.71 -39.93
C GLU A 511 21.15 -7.36 -38.63
N ARG A 512 22.18 -6.50 -38.74
CA ARG A 512 23.01 -6.09 -37.61
C ARG A 512 23.02 -4.58 -37.49
N VAL A 513 22.65 -4.07 -36.31
CA VAL A 513 22.65 -2.61 -36.00
C VAL A 513 23.53 -2.37 -34.79
N GLU A 514 24.48 -1.46 -34.92
CA GLU A 514 25.32 -0.97 -33.84
C GLU A 514 24.68 0.31 -33.29
N LEU A 515 24.49 0.38 -31.96
CA LEU A 515 23.88 1.53 -31.29
C LEU A 515 24.95 2.36 -30.56
N PRO A 516 24.73 3.67 -30.36
CA PRO A 516 25.62 4.50 -29.57
C PRO A 516 25.71 4.02 -28.12
N ASP A 517 26.85 4.27 -27.48
CA ASP A 517 27.02 4.03 -26.07
C ASP A 517 26.04 4.87 -25.23
N ILE A 518 25.56 4.31 -24.11
CA ILE A 518 24.60 4.93 -23.22
C ILE A 518 25.24 5.09 -21.84
N ALA A 519 25.41 6.34 -21.41
CA ALA A 519 25.79 6.66 -20.03
C ALA A 519 24.51 6.86 -19.17
N TYR A 520 23.98 5.79 -18.58
CA TYR A 520 22.78 5.85 -17.76
C TYR A 520 23.10 6.33 -16.34
N ARG A 521 22.31 7.26 -15.80
CA ARG A 521 22.55 7.88 -14.47
C ARG A 521 21.31 7.87 -13.56
N GLY A 522 20.35 7.00 -13.83
CA GLY A 522 19.12 6.88 -13.00
C GLY A 522 18.10 8.02 -13.19
N ASN A 523 18.22 8.83 -14.23
CA ASN A 523 17.41 10.05 -14.43
C ASN A 523 16.22 9.86 -15.38
N GLY A 524 15.53 8.74 -15.31
CA GLY A 524 14.42 8.38 -16.20
C GLY A 524 14.85 7.58 -17.42
N PRO A 525 13.92 7.14 -18.28
CA PRO A 525 14.22 6.25 -19.39
C PRO A 525 15.09 6.92 -20.46
N VAL A 526 16.08 6.16 -20.96
CA VAL A 526 16.88 6.51 -22.14
C VAL A 526 16.52 5.56 -23.28
N THR A 527 15.81 6.05 -24.29
CA THR A 527 15.36 5.27 -25.45
C THR A 527 16.27 5.53 -26.64
N THR A 528 16.67 4.44 -27.31
CA THR A 528 17.50 4.50 -28.51
C THR A 528 16.66 4.73 -29.73
N GLY A 529 16.56 5.33 -30.60
CA GLY A 529 15.69 5.39 -31.80
C GLY A 529 15.67 4.09 -32.66
N LEU A 530 16.04 2.94 -32.09
CA LEU A 530 16.02 1.66 -32.78
C LEU A 530 14.58 1.27 -33.12
N ALA A 531 14.33 0.88 -34.37
CA ALA A 531 13.07 0.36 -34.87
C ALA A 531 13.35 -0.70 -35.93
N LEU A 532 13.33 -1.95 -35.53
CA LEU A 532 13.48 -3.13 -36.40
C LEU A 532 12.24 -4.02 -36.27
N GLU A 533 12.11 -4.97 -37.18
CA GLU A 533 11.12 -6.06 -37.05
C GLU A 533 11.83 -7.41 -37.11
N ALA A 534 11.60 -8.23 -36.08
CA ALA A 534 12.13 -9.58 -36.02
C ALA A 534 11.23 -10.50 -35.18
N ASP A 535 11.24 -11.79 -35.46
CA ASP A 535 10.64 -12.80 -34.57
C ASP A 535 11.63 -13.25 -33.49
N SER A 536 12.95 -13.15 -33.79
CA SER A 536 14.00 -13.47 -32.84
C SER A 536 15.21 -12.54 -33.05
N TYR A 537 15.91 -12.20 -31.99
CA TYR A 537 17.11 -11.33 -32.04
C TYR A 537 18.01 -11.53 -30.81
N THR A 538 19.23 -11.04 -30.91
CA THR A 538 20.15 -10.92 -29.79
C THR A 538 20.55 -9.47 -29.58
N VAL A 539 20.79 -9.12 -28.30
CA VAL A 539 21.38 -7.85 -27.92
C VAL A 539 22.69 -8.14 -27.19
N ASP A 540 23.81 -7.83 -27.82
CA ASP A 540 25.14 -7.92 -27.22
C ASP A 540 25.54 -6.54 -26.67
N MET A 541 26.12 -6.49 -25.47
CA MET A 541 26.59 -5.24 -24.88
C MET A 541 27.61 -5.46 -23.77
N THR A 542 28.37 -4.42 -23.47
CA THR A 542 29.23 -4.32 -22.28
C THR A 542 28.54 -3.39 -21.29
N VAL A 543 28.22 -3.91 -20.09
CA VAL A 543 27.60 -3.14 -19.00
C VAL A 543 28.63 -2.89 -17.91
N THR A 544 28.97 -1.62 -17.62
CA THR A 544 29.84 -1.21 -16.53
C THR A 544 29.00 -0.59 -15.42
N TYR A 545 28.87 -1.30 -14.29
CA TYR A 545 28.09 -0.84 -13.15
C TYR A 545 28.84 0.22 -12.35
N HIS A 546 28.17 1.28 -11.90
CA HIS A 546 28.74 2.32 -11.07
C HIS A 546 28.19 2.34 -9.66
N GLU A 547 26.88 2.55 -9.50
CA GLU A 547 26.24 2.62 -8.21
C GLU A 547 24.72 2.45 -8.32
N GLY A 548 24.03 2.17 -7.19
CA GLY A 548 22.58 2.07 -7.08
C GLY A 548 22.11 0.73 -6.53
N MET A 549 20.85 0.64 -6.12
CA MET A 549 20.33 -0.54 -5.42
C MET A 549 19.65 -1.57 -6.33
N TRP A 550 18.87 -1.09 -7.30
CA TRP A 550 17.92 -1.94 -8.03
C TRP A 550 18.40 -2.38 -9.41
N GLY A 551 19.68 -2.15 -9.71
CA GLY A 551 20.26 -2.51 -10.99
C GLY A 551 19.88 -1.55 -12.12
N VAL A 552 20.45 -1.82 -13.30
CA VAL A 552 20.08 -1.21 -14.58
C VAL A 552 19.21 -2.20 -15.34
N GLN A 553 18.15 -1.70 -15.97
CA GLN A 553 17.18 -2.48 -16.72
C GLN A 553 17.28 -2.15 -18.19
N VAL A 554 17.47 -3.15 -19.02
CA VAL A 554 17.50 -3.05 -20.49
C VAL A 554 16.19 -3.61 -21.04
N HIS A 555 15.36 -2.72 -21.53
CA HIS A 555 14.09 -3.03 -22.18
C HIS A 555 14.30 -3.34 -23.64
N THR A 556 13.67 -4.38 -24.16
CA THR A 556 13.74 -4.82 -25.55
C THR A 556 12.36 -5.21 -26.08
N GLY A 557 12.15 -5.12 -27.40
CA GLY A 557 10.86 -5.35 -28.03
C GLY A 557 10.13 -4.04 -28.32
N ASP A 558 8.82 -4.00 -28.18
CA ASP A 558 8.03 -2.76 -28.32
C ASP A 558 8.13 -1.89 -27.06
N VAL A 559 9.28 -1.28 -26.85
CA VAL A 559 9.60 -0.48 -25.63
C VAL A 559 8.69 0.74 -25.41
N ASN A 560 7.87 1.11 -26.38
CA ASN A 560 6.87 2.17 -26.24
C ASN A 560 5.44 1.62 -26.13
N GLY A 561 5.28 0.31 -26.27
CA GLY A 561 4.00 -0.39 -26.20
C GLY A 561 3.80 -1.08 -24.83
N PRO A 562 2.62 -1.62 -24.61
CA PRO A 562 2.27 -2.28 -23.36
C PRO A 562 2.94 -3.66 -23.19
N ASP A 563 3.48 -4.25 -24.25
CA ASP A 563 4.06 -5.60 -24.25
C ASP A 563 5.52 -5.54 -24.73
N HIS A 564 6.46 -5.75 -23.82
CA HIS A 564 7.90 -5.80 -24.10
C HIS A 564 8.64 -6.67 -23.06
N ASN A 565 9.96 -6.73 -23.14
CA ASN A 565 10.79 -7.57 -22.28
C ASN A 565 11.86 -6.75 -21.59
N VAL A 566 12.33 -7.24 -20.44
CA VAL A 566 13.37 -6.57 -19.64
C VAL A 566 14.42 -7.58 -19.22
N ALA A 567 15.69 -7.18 -19.32
CA ALA A 567 16.81 -7.84 -18.65
C ALA A 567 17.40 -6.88 -17.60
N SER A 568 17.50 -7.32 -16.36
CA SER A 568 18.01 -6.52 -15.24
C SER A 568 19.40 -6.99 -14.82
N PHE A 569 20.27 -6.03 -14.51
CA PHE A 569 21.66 -6.22 -14.11
C PHE A 569 21.93 -5.48 -12.81
N GLY A 570 22.22 -6.20 -11.73
CA GLY A 570 22.47 -5.61 -10.43
C GLY A 570 22.69 -6.69 -9.36
N ARG A 571 21.97 -6.59 -8.26
CA ARG A 571 21.98 -7.60 -7.19
C ARG A 571 21.41 -8.95 -7.60
N SER A 572 20.60 -8.94 -8.65
CA SER A 572 20.14 -10.13 -9.35
C SER A 572 20.35 -9.93 -10.85
N PHE A 573 20.51 -11.03 -11.58
CA PHE A 573 20.25 -11.07 -13.01
C PHE A 573 18.86 -11.61 -13.21
N GLU A 574 18.00 -10.83 -13.84
CA GLU A 574 16.58 -11.13 -13.93
C GLU A 574 16.06 -10.86 -15.34
N LEU A 575 15.23 -11.77 -15.84
CA LEU A 575 14.42 -11.60 -17.03
C LEU A 575 12.98 -11.31 -16.60
N GLN A 576 12.40 -10.25 -17.13
CA GLN A 576 11.03 -9.86 -16.84
C GLN A 576 10.24 -9.72 -18.14
N LEU A 577 8.96 -9.99 -18.03
CA LEU A 577 7.97 -9.71 -19.07
C LEU A 577 7.15 -8.51 -18.62
N VAL A 578 7.05 -7.50 -19.47
CA VAL A 578 6.04 -6.46 -19.33
C VAL A 578 4.89 -6.82 -20.23
N ARG A 579 3.72 -7.05 -19.65
CA ARG A 579 2.49 -7.40 -20.36
C ARG A 579 1.36 -6.51 -19.88
N GLU A 580 0.66 -5.94 -20.83
CA GLU A 580 -0.39 -4.93 -20.54
C GLU A 580 0.15 -3.74 -19.73
N GLY A 581 1.43 -3.41 -19.91
CA GLY A 581 2.12 -2.35 -19.18
C GLY A 581 2.60 -2.74 -17.78
N CYS A 582 2.39 -3.98 -17.34
CA CYS A 582 2.77 -4.46 -16.02
C CYS A 582 3.91 -5.47 -16.09
N GLY A 583 4.98 -5.23 -15.30
CA GLY A 583 6.15 -6.11 -15.22
C GLY A 583 5.93 -7.31 -14.30
N SER A 584 6.45 -8.46 -14.69
CA SER A 584 6.56 -9.67 -13.85
C SER A 584 7.83 -10.44 -14.17
N THR A 585 8.44 -11.02 -13.14
CA THR A 585 9.65 -11.84 -13.29
C THR A 585 9.32 -13.11 -14.06
N LEU A 586 10.11 -13.38 -15.12
CA LEU A 586 10.08 -14.63 -15.87
C LEU A 586 11.07 -15.63 -15.29
N ALA A 587 12.28 -15.19 -15.00
CA ALA A 587 13.35 -15.98 -14.41
C ALA A 587 14.40 -15.07 -13.79
N GLY A 588 15.04 -15.51 -12.70
CA GLY A 588 16.07 -14.73 -12.04
C GLY A 588 17.07 -15.57 -11.25
N THR A 589 18.21 -14.98 -10.95
CA THR A 589 19.20 -15.55 -10.04
C THR A 589 19.88 -14.44 -9.23
N GLU A 590 20.09 -14.68 -7.95
CA GLU A 590 20.82 -13.74 -7.10
C GLU A 590 22.31 -13.69 -7.49
N VAL A 591 22.87 -12.50 -7.40
CA VAL A 591 24.30 -12.26 -7.56
C VAL A 591 24.87 -11.94 -6.17
N SER A 592 25.99 -12.57 -5.82
CA SER A 592 26.66 -12.25 -4.56
C SER A 592 26.99 -10.75 -4.50
N MET A 593 26.61 -10.09 -3.40
CA MET A 593 26.89 -8.67 -3.17
C MET A 593 28.37 -8.31 -3.29
N ASP A 594 29.26 -9.25 -3.01
CA ASP A 594 30.71 -9.08 -3.20
C ASP A 594 31.12 -8.99 -4.67
N MET A 595 30.25 -9.43 -5.59
CA MET A 595 30.50 -9.40 -7.03
C MET A 595 29.91 -8.16 -7.72
N VAL A 596 29.11 -7.36 -7.01
CA VAL A 596 28.49 -6.14 -7.56
C VAL A 596 29.08 -4.91 -6.89
N ARG A 597 30.20 -4.41 -7.43
CA ARG A 597 30.92 -3.24 -6.93
C ARG A 597 31.01 -2.17 -8.04
N PRO A 598 31.18 -0.89 -7.67
CA PRO A 598 31.51 0.13 -8.66
C PRO A 598 32.68 -0.27 -9.54
N GLY A 599 32.51 -0.22 -10.84
CA GLY A 599 33.48 -0.65 -11.83
C GLY A 599 33.39 -2.13 -12.24
N THR A 600 32.40 -2.90 -11.72
CA THR A 600 32.12 -4.25 -12.25
C THR A 600 31.66 -4.16 -13.69
N VAL A 601 32.24 -5.02 -14.53
CA VAL A 601 31.94 -5.09 -15.97
C VAL A 601 31.36 -6.46 -16.31
N TRP A 602 30.26 -6.45 -17.05
CA TRP A 602 29.63 -7.65 -17.61
C TRP A 602 29.56 -7.58 -19.12
N HIS A 603 30.02 -8.63 -19.81
CA HIS A 603 29.74 -8.79 -21.23
C HIS A 603 28.43 -9.60 -21.36
N ALA A 604 27.34 -8.87 -21.60
CA ALA A 604 26.00 -9.43 -21.58
C ALA A 604 25.50 -9.73 -22.99
N ARG A 605 24.83 -10.86 -23.15
CA ARG A 605 24.07 -11.21 -24.32
C ARG A 605 22.65 -11.59 -23.93
N ILE A 606 21.66 -10.81 -24.38
CA ILE A 606 20.25 -11.11 -24.22
C ILE A 606 19.78 -11.82 -25.49
N HIS A 607 19.25 -13.02 -25.37
CA HIS A 607 18.56 -13.73 -26.42
C HIS A 607 17.06 -13.54 -26.28
N VAL A 608 16.40 -13.18 -27.34
CA VAL A 608 14.95 -13.03 -27.40
C VAL A 608 14.45 -13.83 -28.62
N ALA A 609 13.53 -14.75 -28.39
CA ALA A 609 12.92 -15.56 -29.46
C ALA A 609 11.40 -15.54 -29.31
N ASP A 610 10.73 -16.03 -30.37
CA ASP A 610 9.26 -16.09 -30.41
C ASP A 610 8.60 -14.76 -30.07
N ARG A 611 9.10 -13.66 -30.62
CA ARG A 611 8.66 -12.25 -30.40
C ARG A 611 8.74 -11.80 -28.94
N GLY A 612 9.55 -12.46 -28.13
CA GLY A 612 9.71 -12.12 -26.71
C GLY A 612 9.03 -13.08 -25.74
N ALA A 613 8.39 -14.14 -26.23
CA ALA A 613 7.86 -15.20 -25.37
C ALA A 613 8.98 -16.08 -24.77
N ASP A 614 10.16 -16.11 -25.38
CA ASP A 614 11.30 -16.90 -24.95
C ASP A 614 12.52 -15.99 -24.76
N MET A 615 13.14 -16.03 -23.59
CA MET A 615 14.28 -15.19 -23.25
C MET A 615 15.39 -15.99 -22.59
N ALA A 616 16.66 -15.61 -22.87
CA ALA A 616 17.81 -16.10 -22.12
C ALA A 616 18.86 -15.00 -21.97
N LEU A 617 19.62 -15.04 -20.88
CA LEU A 617 20.71 -14.15 -20.58
C LEU A 617 22.01 -14.94 -20.42
N GLU A 618 23.04 -14.51 -21.13
CA GLU A 618 24.41 -14.95 -20.94
C GLU A 618 25.27 -13.80 -20.40
N ILE A 619 26.15 -14.10 -19.50
CA ILE A 619 27.17 -13.17 -18.96
C ILE A 619 28.56 -13.80 -19.17
N ASP A 620 29.45 -13.06 -19.80
CA ASP A 620 30.83 -13.51 -20.13
C ASP A 620 30.84 -14.88 -20.85
N GLY A 621 29.82 -15.11 -21.72
CA GLY A 621 29.67 -16.32 -22.49
C GLY A 621 29.14 -17.53 -21.68
N GLN A 622 28.68 -17.31 -20.47
CA GLN A 622 28.06 -18.35 -19.63
C GLN A 622 26.54 -18.12 -19.55
N PRO A 623 25.72 -19.17 -19.76
CA PRO A 623 24.29 -19.05 -19.56
C PRO A 623 23.98 -18.82 -18.07
N ILE A 624 23.15 -17.81 -17.79
CA ILE A 624 22.81 -17.38 -16.42
C ILE A 624 21.36 -17.75 -16.09
N VAL A 625 20.41 -17.22 -16.84
CA VAL A 625 18.98 -17.45 -16.66
C VAL A 625 18.30 -17.57 -18.01
N ALA A 626 17.24 -18.37 -18.07
CA ALA A 626 16.36 -18.48 -19.23
C ALA A 626 14.94 -18.78 -18.77
N GLY A 627 13.97 -18.32 -19.52
CA GLY A 627 12.56 -18.57 -19.26
C GLY A 627 11.71 -18.46 -20.52
N ARG A 628 10.57 -19.14 -20.50
CA ARG A 628 9.56 -19.10 -21.56
C ARG A 628 8.21 -18.75 -20.96
N GLU A 629 7.53 -17.78 -21.57
CA GLU A 629 6.17 -17.41 -21.23
C GLU A 629 5.19 -18.54 -21.57
N VAL A 630 4.26 -18.81 -20.68
CA VAL A 630 3.13 -19.70 -20.98
C VAL A 630 2.15 -18.92 -21.86
N ALA A 631 1.83 -19.45 -23.05
CA ALA A 631 1.09 -18.69 -24.06
C ALA A 631 -0.42 -18.59 -23.79
N ASP A 632 -1.00 -19.56 -23.08
CA ASP A 632 -2.45 -19.70 -22.92
C ASP A 632 -2.91 -19.28 -21.53
N GLU A 633 -3.76 -18.25 -21.44
CA GLU A 633 -4.27 -17.69 -20.19
C GLU A 633 -5.74 -18.07 -19.96
N PRO A 634 -6.13 -18.68 -18.82
CA PRO A 634 -7.53 -18.97 -18.47
C PRO A 634 -8.23 -17.71 -17.98
N ARG A 635 -8.64 -16.80 -18.86
CA ARG A 635 -9.26 -15.52 -18.55
C ARG A 635 -10.76 -15.58 -18.29
N ARG A 636 -11.34 -16.77 -18.25
CA ARG A 636 -12.74 -17.02 -17.87
C ARG A 636 -12.76 -17.97 -16.71
N THR A 637 -13.30 -17.54 -15.57
CA THR A 637 -13.37 -18.36 -14.36
C THR A 637 -14.76 -18.32 -13.75
N VAL A 638 -15.14 -19.42 -13.12
CA VAL A 638 -16.31 -19.51 -12.28
C VAL A 638 -15.90 -20.12 -10.95
N SER A 639 -16.35 -19.50 -9.86
CA SER A 639 -16.29 -20.09 -8.52
C SER A 639 -17.64 -19.96 -7.83
N VAL A 640 -17.87 -20.85 -6.88
CA VAL A 640 -19.10 -20.88 -6.10
C VAL A 640 -18.75 -20.78 -4.64
N ALA A 641 -19.49 -19.97 -3.93
CA ALA A 641 -19.40 -19.86 -2.48
C ALA A 641 -20.80 -19.94 -1.86
N ARG A 642 -20.92 -20.59 -0.70
CA ARG A 642 -22.20 -20.73 -0.01
C ARG A 642 -22.10 -20.23 1.42
N ASP A 643 -23.01 -19.33 1.77
CA ASP A 643 -23.33 -18.96 3.13
C ASP A 643 -24.42 -19.93 3.64
N SER A 644 -24.00 -20.95 4.39
CA SER A 644 -24.91 -21.96 4.91
C SER A 644 -25.86 -21.40 5.97
N ALA A 645 -25.44 -20.37 6.71
CA ALA A 645 -26.27 -19.73 7.74
C ALA A 645 -27.35 -18.84 7.14
N GLY A 646 -26.98 -18.05 6.13
CA GLY A 646 -27.90 -17.17 5.39
C GLY A 646 -28.70 -17.89 4.32
N GLY A 647 -28.29 -19.12 3.94
CA GLY A 647 -28.93 -19.91 2.88
C GLY A 647 -28.68 -19.37 1.46
N VAL A 648 -27.69 -18.49 1.29
CA VAL A 648 -27.36 -17.83 0.01
C VAL A 648 -26.22 -18.54 -0.68
N THR A 649 -26.36 -18.79 -1.97
CA THR A 649 -25.29 -19.25 -2.85
C THR A 649 -24.83 -18.10 -3.74
N TYR A 650 -23.53 -17.85 -3.74
CA TYR A 650 -22.88 -16.85 -4.58
C TYR A 650 -22.15 -17.54 -5.74
N LEU A 651 -22.51 -17.18 -6.96
CA LEU A 651 -21.83 -17.63 -8.17
C LEU A 651 -20.98 -16.45 -8.67
N ARG A 652 -19.66 -16.64 -8.70
CA ARG A 652 -18.72 -15.60 -9.12
C ARG A 652 -18.22 -15.93 -10.52
N VAL A 653 -18.51 -15.06 -11.48
CA VAL A 653 -18.15 -15.23 -12.87
C VAL A 653 -17.22 -14.12 -13.30
N VAL A 654 -16.02 -14.46 -13.73
CA VAL A 654 -15.05 -13.55 -14.36
C VAL A 654 -15.02 -13.84 -15.86
N ASN A 655 -15.18 -12.81 -16.67
CA ASN A 655 -14.94 -12.81 -18.10
C ASN A 655 -13.96 -11.68 -18.46
N ALA A 656 -12.67 -11.97 -18.48
CA ALA A 656 -11.63 -11.01 -18.83
C ALA A 656 -11.26 -11.09 -20.33
N MET A 657 -12.30 -11.14 -21.19
CA MET A 657 -12.18 -11.20 -22.64
C MET A 657 -13.16 -10.25 -23.31
N ALA A 658 -12.87 -9.89 -24.56
CA ALA A 658 -13.62 -8.92 -25.35
C ALA A 658 -15.03 -9.38 -25.77
N ASP A 659 -15.30 -10.67 -25.71
CA ASP A 659 -16.59 -11.22 -26.12
C ASP A 659 -17.43 -11.62 -24.90
N PRO A 660 -18.74 -11.35 -24.90
CA PRO A 660 -19.67 -11.94 -23.94
C PRO A 660 -19.60 -13.47 -24.00
N VAL A 661 -19.92 -14.13 -22.89
CA VAL A 661 -19.91 -15.60 -22.82
C VAL A 661 -21.15 -16.11 -22.11
N SER A 662 -21.79 -17.12 -22.70
CA SER A 662 -22.85 -17.88 -22.06
C SER A 662 -22.24 -18.96 -21.18
N VAL A 663 -22.47 -18.87 -19.86
CA VAL A 663 -21.97 -19.80 -18.87
C VAL A 663 -23.08 -20.72 -18.41
N ASP A 664 -22.89 -22.04 -18.51
CA ASP A 664 -23.81 -23.03 -17.99
C ASP A 664 -23.55 -23.33 -16.52
N LEU A 665 -24.42 -22.84 -15.65
CA LEU A 665 -24.41 -23.03 -14.22
C LEU A 665 -25.39 -24.10 -13.74
N SER A 666 -26.11 -24.77 -14.67
CA SER A 666 -27.20 -25.70 -14.32
C SER A 666 -26.74 -26.85 -13.42
N GLN A 667 -25.62 -27.50 -13.76
CA GLN A 667 -25.09 -28.60 -12.96
C GLN A 667 -24.71 -28.18 -11.56
N VAL A 668 -24.14 -26.99 -11.40
CA VAL A 668 -23.76 -26.44 -10.07
C VAL A 668 -25.00 -26.14 -9.25
N LEU A 669 -25.99 -25.49 -9.86
CA LEU A 669 -27.25 -25.16 -9.17
C LEU A 669 -28.03 -26.41 -8.76
N ASP A 670 -27.98 -27.46 -9.60
CA ASP A 670 -28.61 -28.75 -9.30
C ASP A 670 -27.83 -29.52 -8.21
N ALA A 671 -26.51 -29.54 -8.26
CA ALA A 671 -25.66 -30.20 -7.26
C ALA A 671 -25.79 -29.59 -5.85
N LEU A 672 -26.11 -28.29 -5.78
CA LEU A 672 -26.32 -27.56 -4.55
C LEU A 672 -27.79 -27.52 -4.09
N ASP A 673 -28.68 -28.25 -4.79
CA ASP A 673 -30.13 -28.30 -4.52
C ASP A 673 -30.77 -26.89 -4.48
N VAL A 674 -30.27 -25.95 -5.33
CA VAL A 674 -30.81 -24.57 -5.38
C VAL A 674 -32.24 -24.59 -5.94
N PRO A 675 -33.24 -24.13 -5.17
CA PRO A 675 -34.62 -24.18 -5.63
C PRO A 675 -34.88 -23.37 -6.90
N VAL A 676 -35.76 -23.83 -7.79
CA VAL A 676 -36.12 -23.12 -9.01
C VAL A 676 -36.69 -21.72 -8.71
N SER A 677 -37.45 -21.58 -7.60
CA SER A 677 -37.96 -20.26 -7.17
C SER A 677 -36.83 -19.27 -6.84
N SER A 678 -35.75 -19.75 -6.21
CA SER A 678 -34.58 -18.95 -5.90
C SER A 678 -33.80 -18.54 -7.16
N ARG A 679 -33.71 -19.46 -8.15
CA ARG A 679 -33.08 -19.15 -9.44
C ARG A 679 -33.84 -18.05 -10.23
N ALA A 680 -35.17 -17.99 -10.07
CA ALA A 680 -36.02 -16.96 -10.67
C ALA A 680 -35.89 -15.59 -9.98
N ALA A 681 -35.48 -15.60 -8.71
CA ALA A 681 -35.35 -14.39 -7.88
C ALA A 681 -33.88 -13.96 -7.66
N ALA A 682 -32.95 -14.53 -8.43
CA ALA A 682 -31.53 -14.22 -8.31
C ALA A 682 -31.22 -12.75 -8.62
N THR A 683 -30.20 -12.20 -7.99
CA THR A 683 -29.65 -10.89 -8.30
C THR A 683 -28.21 -11.01 -8.75
N ALA A 684 -27.79 -10.18 -9.69
CA ALA A 684 -26.42 -10.10 -10.19
C ALA A 684 -25.82 -8.71 -9.92
N THR A 685 -24.73 -8.66 -9.19
CA THR A 685 -23.91 -7.46 -9.07
C THR A 685 -22.79 -7.54 -10.10
N VAL A 686 -22.77 -6.60 -11.03
CA VAL A 686 -21.88 -6.62 -12.21
C VAL A 686 -20.96 -5.41 -12.19
N LEU A 687 -19.66 -5.67 -12.23
CA LEU A 687 -18.61 -4.69 -12.50
C LEU A 687 -18.10 -4.92 -13.92
N THR A 688 -18.19 -3.91 -14.79
CA THR A 688 -17.75 -3.96 -16.18
C THR A 688 -17.44 -2.57 -16.70
N ALA A 689 -16.64 -2.47 -17.76
CA ALA A 689 -16.44 -1.26 -18.56
C ALA A 689 -16.21 -1.66 -20.03
N ASP A 690 -16.46 -0.74 -20.94
CA ASP A 690 -16.25 -0.95 -22.38
C ASP A 690 -14.76 -1.09 -22.72
N ASP A 691 -13.90 -0.43 -21.95
CA ASP A 691 -12.43 -0.50 -22.07
C ASP A 691 -11.84 -1.25 -20.87
N PRO A 692 -11.17 -2.40 -21.07
CA PRO A 692 -10.53 -3.15 -19.99
C PRO A 692 -9.31 -2.43 -19.39
N TYR A 693 -8.78 -1.45 -20.10
CA TYR A 693 -7.67 -0.61 -19.65
C TYR A 693 -8.15 0.72 -19.04
N ALA A 694 -9.48 0.88 -18.86
CA ALA A 694 -10.04 1.99 -18.11
C ALA A 694 -9.62 1.92 -16.64
N GLY A 695 -9.39 3.08 -16.08
CA GLY A 695 -8.89 3.29 -14.72
C GLY A 695 -7.57 4.07 -14.79
N VAL A 696 -7.48 5.11 -13.99
CA VAL A 696 -6.31 5.99 -13.92
C VAL A 696 -5.96 6.18 -12.46
N HIS A 697 -4.66 6.11 -12.16
CA HIS A 697 -4.16 6.39 -10.82
C HIS A 697 -4.62 7.78 -10.36
N GLY A 698 -5.10 7.87 -9.14
CA GLY A 698 -5.56 9.12 -8.55
C GLY A 698 -6.96 9.56 -8.97
N GLU A 699 -7.70 8.75 -9.70
CA GLU A 699 -9.08 9.03 -10.09
C GLU A 699 -10.04 7.92 -9.60
N GLU A 700 -11.32 8.26 -9.51
CA GLU A 700 -12.38 7.30 -9.24
C GLU A 700 -12.50 6.33 -10.42
N ALA A 701 -12.71 5.04 -10.15
CA ALA A 701 -12.99 4.07 -11.20
C ALA A 701 -14.16 4.56 -12.09
N PRO A 702 -14.01 4.54 -13.43
CA PRO A 702 -15.02 5.05 -14.36
C PRO A 702 -16.40 4.40 -14.20
N THR A 703 -16.44 3.14 -13.74
CA THR A 703 -17.68 2.43 -13.47
C THR A 703 -17.66 1.80 -12.08
N ARG A 704 -18.85 1.52 -11.55
CA ARG A 704 -19.05 0.88 -10.24
C ARG A 704 -19.87 -0.39 -10.41
N PRO A 705 -19.83 -1.33 -9.45
CA PRO A 705 -20.71 -2.48 -9.44
C PRO A 705 -22.19 -2.04 -9.45
N VAL A 706 -22.97 -2.66 -10.34
CA VAL A 706 -24.41 -2.39 -10.48
C VAL A 706 -25.18 -3.68 -10.21
N GLU A 707 -26.10 -3.62 -9.25
CA GLU A 707 -27.00 -4.72 -8.97
C GLU A 707 -28.23 -4.68 -9.91
N ARG A 708 -28.59 -5.85 -10.43
CA ARG A 708 -29.76 -6.03 -11.31
C ARG A 708 -30.39 -7.40 -11.10
N PRO A 709 -31.72 -7.54 -11.37
CA PRO A 709 -32.35 -8.86 -11.41
C PRO A 709 -31.64 -9.78 -12.42
N CYS A 710 -31.54 -11.06 -12.06
CA CYS A 710 -30.91 -12.07 -12.90
C CYS A 710 -31.76 -13.33 -12.91
N GLU A 711 -32.26 -13.77 -14.07
CA GLU A 711 -33.02 -15.00 -14.20
C GLU A 711 -32.10 -16.17 -14.55
N LEU A 712 -32.01 -17.15 -13.65
CA LEU A 712 -31.24 -18.38 -13.82
C LEU A 712 -32.12 -19.63 -13.99
N MET A 713 -33.35 -19.48 -14.48
CA MET A 713 -34.28 -20.59 -14.66
C MET A 713 -33.73 -21.71 -15.53
N SER A 714 -33.01 -21.36 -16.59
CA SER A 714 -32.33 -22.30 -17.49
C SER A 714 -30.97 -22.78 -16.96
N GLY A 715 -30.44 -22.18 -15.89
CA GLY A 715 -29.07 -22.34 -15.46
C GLY A 715 -28.03 -21.62 -16.30
N MET A 716 -28.45 -20.92 -17.38
CA MET A 716 -27.55 -20.18 -18.25
C MET A 716 -27.41 -18.72 -17.79
N TYR A 717 -26.19 -18.21 -17.79
CA TYR A 717 -25.88 -16.81 -17.53
C TYR A 717 -25.03 -16.22 -18.65
N GLU A 718 -25.48 -15.07 -19.19
CA GLU A 718 -24.69 -14.30 -20.16
C GLU A 718 -23.79 -13.32 -19.44
N ALA A 719 -22.52 -13.66 -19.29
CA ALA A 719 -21.50 -12.79 -18.71
C ALA A 719 -21.06 -11.74 -19.74
N PRO A 720 -21.16 -10.44 -19.44
CA PRO A 720 -20.67 -9.39 -20.33
C PRO A 720 -19.16 -9.54 -20.65
N ALA A 721 -18.72 -8.93 -21.75
CA ALA A 721 -17.31 -8.72 -22.01
C ALA A 721 -16.68 -7.93 -20.84
N TRP A 722 -15.43 -8.20 -20.50
CA TRP A 722 -14.65 -7.50 -19.48
C TRP A 722 -15.45 -7.29 -18.20
N SER A 723 -15.89 -8.36 -17.56
CA SER A 723 -16.75 -8.27 -16.39
C SER A 723 -16.38 -9.20 -15.25
N PHE A 724 -16.64 -8.72 -14.03
CA PHE A 724 -16.77 -9.55 -12.85
C PHE A 724 -18.21 -9.47 -12.35
N THR A 725 -18.85 -10.63 -12.18
CA THR A 725 -20.22 -10.75 -11.72
C THR A 725 -20.30 -11.61 -10.48
N VAL A 726 -21.02 -11.14 -9.47
CA VAL A 726 -21.46 -11.96 -8.33
C VAL A 726 -22.97 -12.13 -8.43
N ILE A 727 -23.43 -13.36 -8.60
CA ILE A 727 -24.84 -13.71 -8.64
C ILE A 727 -25.22 -14.30 -7.29
N ALA A 728 -26.13 -13.66 -6.58
CA ALA A 728 -26.68 -14.15 -5.33
C ALA A 728 -27.99 -14.90 -5.57
N VAL A 729 -28.08 -16.14 -5.06
CA VAL A 729 -29.23 -17.00 -5.17
C VAL A 729 -29.58 -17.48 -3.75
N GLY A 730 -30.68 -16.94 -3.18
CA GLY A 730 -31.12 -17.18 -1.81
C GLY A 730 -32.40 -17.98 -1.68
#